data_ac80ccaaf8c5400d4c3592418e54a1bc
#
_entry.id   ac80ccaaf8c5400d4c3592418e54a1bc
#
_cell.length_a   1.000
_cell.length_b   1.000
_cell.length_c   1.000
_cell.angle_alpha   90.00
_cell.angle_beta   90.00
_cell.angle_gamma   90.00
#
_symmetry.space_group_name_H-M   'P 1'
#
loop_
_entity.id
_entity.type
_entity.pdbx_description
1 polymer ?
#
loop_
_entity_poly.entity_id
_entity_poly.type
_entity_poly.pdbx_seq_one_letter_code
_entity_poly.pdbx_strand_id
1 'polypeptide(L)'
;MAKAADVYFQVDPWKVIEQGFDPAYARVSESIFSLGNESIGVRGCFDEGGHVDSLRGAYTNGIYDMEKLSRSYKGIIDKTHFMIPSAEWLMTTISVDGETLDLGQSQFSDFTRELNLRAGTLTRRFLWTTKSGKQIRLTFLRFLDMVQRERAYQRITLEALNFTGSVTVTSGVSFNVVHEGRQKCFWQETRIDATPDCLMAQSCTTLSNQEEFCGAWLTLPGESTTFAEGKTVTATADVLLAPGQAVQIDKRVVVLFNGQQGDDLWQSGQDAMAQSKAVSLDEAQAAQRAYWDAYWHTSDICIEPKDESMAEAVAAEQQGIRFCSFQLAQTYNGGSMRHNIGAKGLTGEAYNGHAFWDTESCCLPFYLFTNPEAAKSLLLFRYNTLPMALERAKMLDCKGACYPIATLNGDEACPLWQHASLQLQPSTAVSYGIWHYVHLTDDKAFLYRYGAEMLLQIARFQATRVGFSEKIGKYGFFGVMGPDEFHMMVNNNAYTNYMGMRALRYAADVLDAMRADAPETYAALCEKVQLASDEPAQWRHIADNMYIPETPDHLFEQHDGFFELPHTDINSIPVSDFPLYDHWAYDRIYRTDMIKQPDVLMFLYLYNSSFDTETKRINYDFYQPRTIHESSLSPAIHSILAAELDKMDEAVSFFGYATRLDLDNYNRNTREGLHITSIAMAWANIVYGFAGLRSDDTMLRFAPRLPERWKRLTFSVMYRGRVIAISMDADKTVFQLKQGDKLAVQVYGETVELTDEPISVQRQ
;
A
#
# COMPACT_ATOMS: atom_id res chain seq x y z
N MET A 1 -21.75 -6.20 10.29
CA MET A 1 -21.41 -5.89 11.69
C MET A 1 -20.77 -4.51 11.71
N ALA A 2 -21.38 -3.53 12.37
CA ALA A 2 -20.79 -2.20 12.49
C ALA A 2 -19.67 -2.26 13.54
N LYS A 3 -18.41 -2.19 13.11
CA LYS A 3 -17.28 -2.03 14.04
C LYS A 3 -17.30 -0.58 14.55
N ALA A 4 -17.17 -0.38 15.85
CA ALA A 4 -17.13 0.95 16.46
C ALA A 4 -15.73 1.55 16.32
N ALA A 5 -15.65 2.85 16.08
CA ALA A 5 -14.39 3.59 16.14
C ALA A 5 -13.74 3.45 17.53
N ASP A 6 -12.42 3.38 17.55
CA ASP A 6 -11.61 3.24 18.77
C ASP A 6 -10.73 4.46 19.03
N VAL A 7 -10.37 5.17 17.98
CA VAL A 7 -9.59 6.41 18.01
C VAL A 7 -10.38 7.52 17.36
N TYR A 8 -10.29 8.73 17.93
CA TYR A 8 -11.01 9.90 17.45
C TYR A 8 -10.04 11.04 17.24
N PHE A 9 -9.66 11.26 15.97
CA PHE A 9 -8.94 12.44 15.56
C PHE A 9 -9.91 13.56 15.21
N GLN A 10 -9.49 14.82 15.38
CA GLN A 10 -10.30 15.95 14.93
C GLN A 10 -10.50 15.87 13.41
N VAL A 11 -11.74 16.01 12.98
CA VAL A 11 -12.10 15.99 11.56
C VAL A 11 -11.76 17.34 10.93
N ASP A 12 -10.91 17.29 9.91
CA ASP A 12 -10.57 18.41 9.04
C ASP A 12 -10.36 17.89 7.62
N PRO A 13 -10.93 18.50 6.58
CA PRO A 13 -10.84 17.98 5.20
C PRO A 13 -9.42 17.87 4.64
N TRP A 14 -8.43 18.56 5.23
CA TRP A 14 -7.03 18.60 4.75
C TRP A 14 -6.00 18.17 5.80
N LYS A 15 -6.44 17.83 6.99
CA LYS A 15 -5.55 17.52 8.09
C LYS A 15 -6.03 16.34 8.91
N VAL A 16 -5.10 15.62 9.50
CA VAL A 16 -5.38 14.74 10.65
C VAL A 16 -4.80 15.42 11.88
N ILE A 17 -5.63 15.67 12.89
CA ILE A 17 -5.24 16.43 14.07
C ILE A 17 -5.51 15.62 15.33
N GLU A 18 -4.46 15.43 16.12
CA GLU A 18 -4.52 14.88 17.47
C GLU A 18 -4.35 16.01 18.48
N GLN A 19 -5.35 16.19 19.35
CA GLN A 19 -5.31 17.13 20.46
C GLN A 19 -5.20 16.40 21.79
N GLY A 20 -4.18 16.73 22.57
CA GLY A 20 -3.79 15.92 23.71
C GLY A 20 -2.99 14.69 23.26
N PHE A 21 -2.45 13.97 24.21
CA PHE A 21 -1.68 12.74 23.95
C PHE A 21 -2.10 11.66 24.94
N ASP A 22 -2.59 10.54 24.41
CA ASP A 22 -2.91 9.34 25.18
C ASP A 22 -1.85 8.26 24.90
N PRO A 23 -1.00 7.89 25.87
CA PRO A 23 0.01 6.86 25.69
C PRO A 23 -0.54 5.51 25.23
N ALA A 24 -1.80 5.18 25.55
CA ALA A 24 -2.43 3.93 25.13
C ALA A 24 -2.57 3.80 23.62
N TYR A 25 -2.67 4.93 22.91
CA TYR A 25 -2.80 4.99 21.44
C TYR A 25 -1.52 5.45 20.74
N ALA A 26 -0.38 5.55 21.43
CA ALA A 26 0.86 6.06 20.87
C ALA A 26 1.25 5.36 19.55
N ARG A 27 1.28 4.02 19.52
CA ARG A 27 1.62 3.26 18.30
C ARG A 27 0.60 3.40 17.18
N VAL A 28 -0.69 3.58 17.48
CA VAL A 28 -1.74 3.85 16.49
C VAL A 28 -1.49 5.21 15.85
N SER A 29 -1.30 6.23 16.68
CA SER A 29 -0.96 7.58 16.21
C SER A 29 0.33 7.58 15.39
N GLU A 30 1.37 6.84 15.79
CA GLU A 30 2.59 6.71 15.01
C GLU A 30 2.34 6.20 13.58
N SER A 31 1.44 5.24 13.40
CA SER A 31 1.05 4.74 12.08
C SER A 31 0.31 5.80 11.27
N ILE A 32 -0.68 6.47 11.87
CA ILE A 32 -1.51 7.48 11.20
C ILE A 32 -0.68 8.69 10.77
N PHE A 33 0.26 9.14 11.60
CA PHE A 33 1.13 10.29 11.33
C PHE A 33 2.43 9.91 10.59
N SER A 34 2.46 8.74 9.95
CA SER A 34 3.61 8.33 9.12
C SER A 34 3.74 9.19 7.87
N LEU A 35 4.98 9.45 7.48
CA LEU A 35 5.38 10.09 6.24
C LEU A 35 6.17 9.12 5.36
N GLY A 36 6.08 9.28 4.04
CA GLY A 36 6.84 8.53 3.06
C GLY A 36 7.11 9.33 1.78
N ASN A 37 8.00 8.84 0.93
CA ASN A 37 8.26 9.40 -0.39
C ASN A 37 8.68 8.31 -1.41
N GLU A 38 8.18 7.09 -1.21
CA GLU A 38 8.54 5.85 -1.93
C GLU A 38 9.92 5.29 -1.54
N SER A 39 10.96 6.12 -1.41
CA SER A 39 12.32 5.66 -1.06
C SER A 39 12.49 5.46 0.43
N ILE A 40 11.95 6.37 1.22
CA ILE A 40 12.05 6.39 2.67
C ILE A 40 10.67 6.52 3.27
N GLY A 41 10.45 5.86 4.40
CA GLY A 41 9.28 6.05 5.26
C GLY A 41 9.71 6.28 6.70
N VAL A 42 8.92 7.04 7.46
CA VAL A 42 9.13 7.26 8.88
C VAL A 42 7.80 7.33 9.60
N ARG A 43 7.72 6.59 10.70
CA ARG A 43 6.52 6.62 11.56
C ARG A 43 6.38 7.96 12.28
N GLY A 44 5.16 8.27 12.70
CA GLY A 44 4.84 9.46 13.46
C GLY A 44 5.41 9.50 14.90
N CYS A 45 6.45 8.73 15.22
CA CYS A 45 7.06 8.66 16.54
C CYS A 45 7.66 10.00 16.98
N PHE A 46 7.89 10.14 18.28
CA PHE A 46 8.49 11.34 18.86
C PHE A 46 9.99 11.40 18.55
N ASP A 47 10.47 12.57 18.20
CA ASP A 47 11.86 12.83 17.84
C ASP A 47 12.79 12.58 19.04
N GLU A 48 12.35 12.96 20.24
CA GLU A 48 13.09 12.79 21.50
C GLU A 48 13.08 11.35 22.05
N GLY A 49 12.22 10.47 21.52
CA GLY A 49 12.03 9.14 22.09
C GLY A 49 11.29 9.18 23.42
N GLY A 50 11.68 8.34 24.37
CA GLY A 50 11.17 8.33 25.73
C GLY A 50 10.52 7.01 26.19
N HIS A 51 9.83 7.03 27.33
CA HIS A 51 9.20 5.86 27.97
C HIS A 51 7.78 5.57 27.50
N VAL A 52 7.44 5.98 26.28
CA VAL A 52 6.15 5.66 25.65
C VAL A 52 6.27 4.35 24.89
N ASP A 53 5.22 3.52 24.89
CA ASP A 53 5.16 2.33 24.02
C ASP A 53 5.17 2.77 22.57
N SER A 54 6.32 2.62 21.91
CA SER A 54 6.60 3.13 20.56
C SER A 54 7.16 2.03 19.67
N LEU A 55 6.69 1.96 18.44
CA LEU A 55 7.36 1.25 17.35
C LEU A 55 8.19 2.27 16.58
N ARG A 56 9.27 2.72 17.21
CA ARG A 56 10.17 3.72 16.61
C ARG A 56 10.83 3.16 15.36
N GLY A 57 10.54 3.73 14.17
CA GLY A 57 11.05 3.21 12.92
C GLY A 57 11.09 4.25 11.80
N ALA A 58 12.23 4.25 11.12
CA ALA A 58 12.39 4.71 9.76
C ALA A 58 12.70 3.49 8.90
N TYR A 59 12.29 3.51 7.64
CA TYR A 59 12.45 2.39 6.71
C TYR A 59 12.93 2.90 5.36
N THR A 60 13.90 2.20 4.78
CA THR A 60 14.35 2.43 3.41
C THR A 60 13.79 1.32 2.53
N ASN A 61 13.07 1.70 1.48
CA ASN A 61 12.43 0.73 0.59
C ASN A 61 13.47 -0.12 -0.13
N GLY A 62 13.34 -1.44 -0.02
CA GLY A 62 14.27 -2.40 -0.62
C GLY A 62 15.39 -2.86 0.31
N ILE A 63 15.52 -2.30 1.51
CA ILE A 63 16.42 -2.82 2.55
C ILE A 63 15.72 -3.94 3.32
N TYR A 64 16.39 -5.09 3.41
CA TYR A 64 15.90 -6.27 4.14
C TYR A 64 17.07 -7.10 4.69
N ASP A 65 16.78 -7.97 5.62
CA ASP A 65 17.71 -9.04 5.99
C ASP A 65 17.00 -10.40 5.90
N MET A 66 17.70 -11.47 6.22
CA MET A 66 17.26 -12.84 6.02
C MET A 66 17.44 -13.69 7.26
N GLU A 67 16.63 -14.76 7.36
CA GLU A 67 16.79 -15.85 8.33
C GLU A 67 16.68 -17.20 7.64
N LYS A 68 17.47 -18.15 8.14
CA LYS A 68 17.36 -19.55 7.73
C LYS A 68 16.19 -20.21 8.46
N LEU A 69 15.41 -21.00 7.72
CA LEU A 69 14.30 -21.78 8.24
C LEU A 69 14.66 -23.27 8.24
N SER A 70 14.07 -24.00 9.18
CA SER A 70 14.15 -25.47 9.17
C SER A 70 13.28 -26.00 8.02
N ARG A 71 13.90 -26.65 7.03
CA ARG A 71 13.21 -27.26 5.91
C ARG A 71 12.98 -28.73 6.15
N SER A 72 11.71 -29.17 6.18
CA SER A 72 11.33 -30.55 6.39
C SER A 72 11.10 -31.33 5.08
N TYR A 73 10.54 -30.68 4.05
CA TYR A 73 10.13 -31.29 2.80
C TYR A 73 10.50 -30.44 1.58
N LYS A 74 10.60 -31.07 0.40
CA LYS A 74 10.73 -30.36 -0.87
C LYS A 74 9.54 -29.42 -1.10
N GLY A 75 9.77 -28.26 -1.68
CA GLY A 75 8.75 -27.22 -1.90
C GLY A 75 8.54 -26.27 -0.74
N ILE A 76 8.98 -26.61 0.47
CA ILE A 76 9.03 -25.68 1.61
C ILE A 76 10.29 -24.83 1.51
N ILE A 77 10.16 -23.53 1.74
CA ILE A 77 11.30 -22.61 1.71
C ILE A 77 12.26 -22.87 2.89
N ASP A 78 13.54 -22.63 2.70
CA ASP A 78 14.61 -22.80 3.70
C ASP A 78 15.17 -21.48 4.23
N LYS A 79 14.67 -20.37 3.72
CA LYS A 79 15.00 -19.01 4.16
C LYS A 79 13.78 -18.10 4.02
N THR A 80 13.69 -17.11 4.87
CA THR A 80 12.75 -15.99 4.74
C THR A 80 13.53 -14.68 4.76
N HIS A 81 12.96 -13.64 4.20
CA HIS A 81 13.50 -12.29 4.26
C HIS A 81 12.46 -11.33 4.84
N PHE A 82 12.90 -10.23 5.39
CA PHE A 82 12.04 -9.26 6.06
C PHE A 82 12.68 -7.87 6.04
N MET A 83 11.83 -6.86 5.91
CA MET A 83 12.23 -5.46 6.03
C MET A 83 12.80 -5.20 7.42
N ILE A 84 13.87 -4.44 7.50
CA ILE A 84 14.48 -4.01 8.77
C ILE A 84 14.38 -2.50 8.95
N PRO A 85 14.38 -2.00 10.20
CA PRO A 85 14.49 -0.56 10.44
C PRO A 85 15.79 0.00 9.85
N SER A 86 15.66 1.13 9.18
CA SER A 86 16.76 1.96 8.65
C SER A 86 17.45 2.73 9.78
N ALA A 87 18.47 3.51 9.46
CA ALA A 87 19.13 4.39 10.41
C ALA A 87 18.11 5.28 11.15
N GLU A 88 18.24 5.37 12.46
CA GLU A 88 17.51 6.30 13.32
C GLU A 88 18.08 7.71 13.13
N TRP A 89 17.44 8.48 12.29
CA TRP A 89 17.84 9.86 12.01
C TRP A 89 17.00 10.91 12.73
N LEU A 90 15.86 10.54 13.32
CA LEU A 90 15.06 11.45 14.15
C LEU A 90 15.78 11.79 15.47
N MET A 91 16.65 10.91 15.94
CA MET A 91 17.36 10.96 17.21
C MET A 91 17.65 12.38 17.66
N THR A 92 16.94 12.84 18.69
CA THR A 92 17.09 14.16 19.30
C THR A 92 16.85 14.04 20.80
N THR A 93 17.72 14.62 21.62
CA THR A 93 17.55 14.72 23.07
C THR A 93 17.58 16.19 23.46
N ILE A 94 16.66 16.62 24.31
CA ILE A 94 16.55 18.00 24.80
C ILE A 94 16.55 17.95 26.33
N SER A 95 17.45 18.68 26.96
CA SER A 95 17.60 18.70 28.41
C SER A 95 17.75 20.13 28.95
N VAL A 96 17.16 20.36 30.13
CA VAL A 96 17.25 21.64 30.86
C VAL A 96 17.57 21.35 32.33
N ASP A 97 18.64 21.95 32.85
CA ASP A 97 19.10 21.73 34.23
C ASP A 97 19.27 20.23 34.58
N GLY A 98 19.68 19.40 33.59
CA GLY A 98 19.82 17.95 33.76
C GLY A 98 18.53 17.17 33.69
N GLU A 99 17.36 17.77 33.51
CA GLU A 99 16.10 17.12 33.22
C GLU A 99 15.94 16.94 31.72
N THR A 100 15.79 15.69 31.26
CA THR A 100 15.59 15.35 29.86
C THR A 100 14.12 15.29 29.54
N LEU A 101 13.72 15.85 28.41
CA LEU A 101 12.34 15.78 27.87
C LEU A 101 11.99 14.33 27.54
N ASP A 102 10.85 13.88 28.10
CA ASP A 102 10.25 12.59 27.85
C ASP A 102 8.74 12.68 28.09
N LEU A 103 7.94 12.69 27.04
CA LEU A 103 6.50 12.86 27.15
C LEU A 103 5.78 11.71 27.92
N GLY A 104 6.45 10.58 28.15
CA GLY A 104 5.95 9.54 29.04
C GLY A 104 6.09 9.87 30.52
N GLN A 105 6.93 10.88 30.88
CA GLN A 105 7.26 11.23 32.28
C GLN A 105 7.23 12.74 32.57
N SER A 106 7.44 13.57 31.54
CA SER A 106 7.50 15.03 31.69
C SER A 106 6.11 15.65 31.82
N GLN A 107 6.03 16.75 32.57
CA GLN A 107 4.81 17.55 32.63
C GLN A 107 4.70 18.43 31.36
N PHE A 108 3.63 18.26 30.60
CA PHE A 108 3.36 19.06 29.40
C PHE A 108 1.89 19.45 29.29
N SER A 109 1.61 20.47 28.46
CA SER A 109 0.26 20.93 28.11
C SER A 109 0.20 21.38 26.66
N ASP A 110 -1.00 21.70 26.17
CA ASP A 110 -1.26 22.23 24.83
C ASP A 110 -0.70 21.35 23.69
N PHE A 111 -0.71 20.03 23.90
CA PHE A 111 -0.22 19.09 22.91
C PHE A 111 -1.13 19.07 21.68
N THR A 112 -0.51 19.24 20.52
CA THR A 112 -1.16 19.08 19.21
C THR A 112 -0.17 18.40 18.26
N ARG A 113 -0.64 17.39 17.52
CA ARG A 113 0.09 16.78 16.39
C ARG A 113 -0.80 16.85 15.15
N GLU A 114 -0.26 17.38 14.07
CA GLU A 114 -0.98 17.67 12.83
C GLU A 114 -0.24 17.09 11.63
N LEU A 115 -0.90 16.19 10.89
CA LEU A 115 -0.50 15.78 9.56
C LEU A 115 -1.26 16.66 8.55
N ASN A 116 -0.55 17.50 7.81
CA ASN A 116 -1.11 18.37 6.79
C ASN A 116 -1.02 17.66 5.42
N LEU A 117 -2.13 17.14 4.93
CA LEU A 117 -2.20 16.37 3.69
C LEU A 117 -1.92 17.24 2.46
N ARG A 118 -2.24 18.53 2.54
CA ARG A 118 -2.02 19.47 1.45
C ARG A 118 -0.56 19.90 1.28
N ALA A 119 0.21 19.88 2.37
CA ALA A 119 1.60 20.27 2.36
C ALA A 119 2.58 19.10 2.48
N GLY A 120 2.10 17.90 2.83
CA GLY A 120 2.93 16.73 3.08
C GLY A 120 3.87 16.93 4.28
N THR A 121 3.39 17.55 5.36
CA THR A 121 4.19 17.87 6.54
C THR A 121 3.55 17.36 7.82
N LEU A 122 4.39 16.95 8.77
CA LEU A 122 3.99 16.61 10.13
C LEU A 122 4.51 17.68 11.09
N THR A 123 3.60 18.28 11.86
CA THR A 123 3.93 19.26 12.90
C THR A 123 3.43 18.77 14.24
N ARG A 124 4.26 18.87 15.27
CA ARG A 124 3.90 18.60 16.65
C ARG A 124 4.28 19.78 17.52
N ARG A 125 3.41 20.20 18.43
CA ARG A 125 3.63 21.36 19.33
C ARG A 125 3.07 21.06 20.71
N PHE A 126 3.80 21.50 21.75
CA PHE A 126 3.37 21.43 23.14
C PHE A 126 4.18 22.39 24.02
N LEU A 127 3.72 22.59 25.24
CA LEU A 127 4.41 23.33 26.28
C LEU A 127 4.98 22.35 27.30
N TRP A 128 6.29 22.26 27.43
CA TRP A 128 6.97 21.49 28.46
C TRP A 128 7.20 22.36 29.71
N THR A 129 6.82 21.86 30.89
CA THR A 129 7.12 22.48 32.18
C THR A 129 8.07 21.57 32.94
N THR A 130 9.30 22.03 33.18
CA THR A 130 10.33 21.28 33.92
C THR A 130 9.97 21.20 35.40
N LYS A 131 10.62 20.30 36.14
CA LYS A 131 10.50 20.19 37.60
C LYS A 131 10.91 21.46 38.34
N SER A 132 11.82 22.26 37.75
CA SER A 132 12.21 23.57 38.27
C SER A 132 11.22 24.70 37.94
N GLY A 133 10.14 24.42 37.22
CA GLY A 133 9.11 25.38 36.80
C GLY A 133 9.46 26.20 35.56
N LYS A 134 10.56 25.89 34.88
CA LYS A 134 10.90 26.48 33.58
C LYS A 134 9.94 25.97 32.51
N GLN A 135 9.48 26.90 31.65
CA GLN A 135 8.50 26.60 30.59
C GLN A 135 9.12 26.83 29.22
N ILE A 136 9.05 25.81 28.37
CA ILE A 136 9.54 25.82 26.98
C ILE A 136 8.42 25.40 26.05
N ARG A 137 8.08 26.24 25.09
CA ARG A 137 7.25 25.84 23.97
C ARG A 137 8.13 25.17 22.92
N LEU A 138 7.76 23.95 22.54
CA LEU A 138 8.44 23.14 21.54
C LEU A 138 7.57 22.99 20.30
N THR A 139 8.18 23.14 19.13
CA THR A 139 7.54 22.83 17.85
C THR A 139 8.50 21.98 17.03
N PHE A 140 8.02 20.81 16.59
CA PHE A 140 8.74 19.89 15.72
C PHE A 140 8.01 19.88 14.38
N LEU A 141 8.73 20.18 13.31
CA LEU A 141 8.28 20.06 11.93
C LEU A 141 9.15 19.05 11.22
N ARG A 142 8.55 18.12 10.45
CA ARG A 142 9.29 17.26 9.55
C ARG A 142 8.52 16.93 8.27
N PHE A 143 9.27 16.61 7.21
CA PHE A 143 8.73 16.09 5.96
C PHE A 143 9.79 15.28 5.23
N LEU A 144 9.33 14.36 4.38
CA LEU A 144 10.17 13.62 3.43
C LEU A 144 10.00 14.27 2.06
N ASP A 145 11.11 14.54 1.38
CA ASP A 145 11.12 15.28 0.13
C ASP A 145 10.54 14.42 -1.02
N MET A 146 9.45 14.87 -1.61
CA MET A 146 8.81 14.19 -2.73
C MET A 146 9.53 14.41 -4.07
N VAL A 147 10.44 15.40 -4.13
CA VAL A 147 11.20 15.76 -5.35
C VAL A 147 12.57 15.11 -5.32
N GLN A 148 13.30 15.23 -4.19
CA GLN A 148 14.62 14.62 -3.96
C GLN A 148 14.45 13.49 -2.92
N ARG A 149 14.06 12.32 -3.38
CA ARG A 149 13.56 11.23 -2.53
C ARG A 149 14.57 10.63 -1.57
N GLU A 150 15.85 10.93 -1.75
CA GLU A 150 16.91 10.60 -0.80
C GLU A 150 16.96 11.55 0.41
N ARG A 151 16.09 12.57 0.47
CA ARG A 151 16.18 13.64 1.49
C ARG A 151 15.00 13.63 2.46
N ALA A 152 15.33 13.96 3.71
CA ALA A 152 14.35 14.24 4.77
C ALA A 152 14.76 15.49 5.54
N TYR A 153 13.79 16.18 6.13
CA TYR A 153 13.98 17.44 6.82
C TYR A 153 13.28 17.45 8.17
N GLN A 154 13.98 18.01 9.17
CA GLN A 154 13.45 18.21 10.51
C GLN A 154 13.81 19.62 10.97
N ARG A 155 12.86 20.36 11.55
CA ARG A 155 13.06 21.62 12.25
C ARG A 155 12.52 21.53 13.65
N ILE A 156 13.31 21.94 14.63
CA ILE A 156 12.90 22.03 16.03
C ILE A 156 12.97 23.51 16.41
N THR A 157 11.87 24.05 16.93
CA THR A 157 11.81 25.41 17.47
C THR A 157 11.65 25.36 18.97
N LEU A 158 12.55 26.02 19.68
CA LEU A 158 12.58 26.15 21.13
C LEU A 158 12.26 27.60 21.50
N GLU A 159 11.25 27.83 22.35
CA GLU A 159 10.90 29.17 22.87
C GLU A 159 10.76 29.11 24.38
N ALA A 160 11.68 29.77 25.10
CA ALA A 160 11.57 29.91 26.54
C ALA A 160 10.47 30.96 26.87
N LEU A 161 9.58 30.62 27.81
CA LEU A 161 8.49 31.54 28.20
C LEU A 161 8.80 32.36 29.47
N ASN A 162 9.50 31.77 30.42
CA ASN A 162 9.64 32.37 31.76
C ASN A 162 11.06 32.29 32.34
N PHE A 163 12.09 31.95 31.54
CA PHE A 163 13.45 31.87 32.04
C PHE A 163 14.48 32.34 30.98
N THR A 164 15.64 32.73 31.46
CA THR A 164 16.87 32.88 30.68
C THR A 164 17.83 31.77 31.10
N GLY A 165 18.39 30.98 30.17
CA GLY A 165 19.28 29.91 30.50
C GLY A 165 19.63 29.02 29.29
N SER A 166 20.42 27.99 29.55
CA SER A 166 20.84 27.03 28.55
C SER A 166 19.89 25.86 28.45
N VAL A 167 19.69 25.39 27.22
CA VAL A 167 19.03 24.13 26.87
C VAL A 167 20.03 23.29 26.10
N THR A 168 20.35 22.12 26.61
CA THR A 168 21.25 21.19 25.91
C THR A 168 20.46 20.38 24.87
N VAL A 169 20.90 20.45 23.61
CA VAL A 169 20.30 19.68 22.51
C VAL A 169 21.35 18.77 21.92
N THR A 170 21.04 17.48 21.87
CA THR A 170 21.82 16.45 21.17
C THR A 170 21.02 15.94 19.99
N SER A 171 21.60 15.96 18.81
CA SER A 171 21.01 15.34 17.60
C SER A 171 21.96 14.34 16.97
N GLY A 172 21.44 13.26 16.39
CA GLY A 172 22.29 12.17 15.92
C GLY A 172 21.73 11.35 14.78
N VAL A 173 22.55 10.44 14.30
CA VAL A 173 22.24 9.34 13.38
C VAL A 173 22.77 8.05 14.00
N SER A 174 21.96 6.99 13.98
CA SER A 174 22.35 5.72 14.58
C SER A 174 21.80 4.51 13.79
N PHE A 175 22.67 3.55 13.50
CA PHE A 175 22.29 2.20 13.05
C PHE A 175 22.10 1.20 14.20
N ASN A 176 22.13 1.66 15.45
CA ASN A 176 21.81 0.83 16.61
C ASN A 176 20.31 0.74 16.82
N VAL A 177 19.61 0.22 15.80
CA VAL A 177 18.16 0.06 15.75
C VAL A 177 17.79 -1.41 15.87
N VAL A 178 16.72 -1.69 16.59
CA VAL A 178 16.25 -3.05 16.88
C VAL A 178 14.95 -3.33 16.12
N HIS A 179 14.93 -4.43 15.37
CA HIS A 179 13.72 -4.93 14.75
C HIS A 179 12.77 -5.45 15.85
N GLU A 180 11.56 -4.92 15.93
CA GLU A 180 10.59 -5.22 17.00
C GLU A 180 10.26 -6.71 17.11
N GLY A 181 9.83 -7.32 16.00
CA GLY A 181 9.40 -8.72 16.04
C GLY A 181 10.53 -9.75 16.29
N ARG A 182 11.80 -9.34 16.12
CA ARG A 182 12.97 -10.22 16.29
C ARG A 182 13.87 -9.82 17.45
N GLN A 183 13.64 -8.68 18.06
CA GLN A 183 14.40 -8.14 19.19
C GLN A 183 15.91 -8.15 18.94
N LYS A 184 16.33 -7.78 17.70
CA LYS A 184 17.71 -7.84 17.25
C LYS A 184 18.05 -6.67 16.31
N CYS A 185 19.28 -6.17 16.41
CA CYS A 185 19.87 -5.25 15.42
C CYS A 185 20.48 -6.07 14.27
N PHE A 186 20.08 -5.76 13.04
CA PHE A 186 20.56 -6.45 11.82
C PHE A 186 21.62 -5.67 11.05
N TRP A 187 22.10 -4.56 11.61
CA TRP A 187 23.17 -3.76 11.05
C TRP A 187 24.52 -4.16 11.65
N GLN A 188 25.55 -4.20 10.82
CA GLN A 188 26.95 -4.36 11.25
C GLN A 188 27.59 -2.98 11.40
N GLU A 189 28.67 -2.91 12.17
CA GLU A 189 29.51 -1.72 12.23
C GLU A 189 30.29 -1.57 10.92
N THR A 190 30.28 -0.36 10.35
CA THR A 190 31.03 -0.10 9.12
C THR A 190 31.83 1.18 9.19
N ARG A 191 31.28 2.32 8.86
CA ARG A 191 31.98 3.59 8.75
C ARG A 191 31.16 4.71 9.37
N ILE A 192 31.81 5.54 10.16
CA ILE A 192 31.22 6.74 10.76
C ILE A 192 32.19 7.93 10.62
N ASP A 193 31.66 9.13 10.48
CA ASP A 193 32.38 10.39 10.49
C ASP A 193 31.51 11.50 11.08
N ALA A 194 32.08 12.39 11.87
CA ALA A 194 31.35 13.44 12.56
C ALA A 194 32.17 14.74 12.68
N THR A 195 31.55 15.81 12.21
CA THR A 195 31.98 17.18 12.52
C THR A 195 30.82 17.91 13.21
N PRO A 196 31.02 19.08 13.83
CA PRO A 196 29.99 19.80 14.55
C PRO A 196 28.70 20.06 13.76
N ASP A 197 28.78 20.21 12.44
CA ASP A 197 27.67 20.52 11.56
C ASP A 197 27.29 19.36 10.59
N CYS A 198 28.08 18.27 10.59
CA CYS A 198 27.87 17.15 9.65
C CYS A 198 28.10 15.80 10.33
N LEU A 199 27.10 14.94 10.30
CA LEU A 199 27.15 13.58 10.81
C LEU A 199 26.95 12.61 9.66
N MET A 200 27.77 11.57 9.56
CA MET A 200 27.66 10.55 8.51
C MET A 200 27.89 9.15 9.09
N ALA A 201 27.08 8.20 8.69
CA ALA A 201 27.21 6.80 9.03
C ALA A 201 26.84 5.93 7.83
N GLN A 202 27.56 4.82 7.63
CA GLN A 202 27.22 3.77 6.69
C GLN A 202 27.28 2.43 7.40
N SER A 203 26.31 1.58 7.16
CA SER A 203 26.28 0.25 7.75
C SER A 203 25.85 -0.80 6.72
N CYS A 204 26.16 -2.06 6.98
CA CYS A 204 25.83 -3.20 6.14
C CYS A 204 24.94 -4.17 6.91
N THR A 205 23.98 -4.78 6.23
CA THR A 205 23.10 -5.81 6.82
C THR A 205 23.85 -7.11 7.07
N THR A 206 23.34 -7.94 7.99
CA THR A 206 24.11 -9.10 8.51
C THR A 206 24.20 -10.26 7.53
N LEU A 207 23.17 -10.54 6.75
CA LEU A 207 23.10 -11.70 5.84
C LEU A 207 22.82 -11.31 4.38
N SER A 208 22.00 -10.29 4.14
CA SER A 208 21.69 -9.84 2.79
C SER A 208 22.82 -9.01 2.15
N ASN A 209 23.78 -8.53 2.96
CA ASN A 209 24.92 -7.71 2.54
C ASN A 209 24.52 -6.44 1.76
N GLN A 210 23.40 -5.85 2.13
CA GLN A 210 22.97 -4.56 1.60
C GLN A 210 23.57 -3.43 2.46
N GLU A 211 23.94 -2.34 1.83
CA GLU A 211 24.52 -1.19 2.50
C GLU A 211 23.56 0.00 2.48
N GLU A 212 23.53 0.74 3.58
CA GLU A 212 22.83 2.02 3.69
C GLU A 212 23.76 3.08 4.23
N PHE A 213 23.73 4.26 3.61
CA PHE A 213 24.35 5.48 4.07
C PHE A 213 23.27 6.41 4.62
N CYS A 214 23.50 6.97 5.80
CA CYS A 214 22.68 8.03 6.36
C CYS A 214 23.57 9.18 6.85
N GLY A 215 23.34 10.38 6.30
CA GLY A 215 24.05 11.59 6.70
C GLY A 215 23.09 12.69 7.12
N ALA A 216 23.53 13.62 7.96
CA ALA A 216 22.76 14.77 8.41
C ALA A 216 23.60 16.04 8.52
N TRP A 217 23.14 17.12 7.91
CA TRP A 217 23.60 18.48 8.23
C TRP A 217 22.78 19.03 9.38
N LEU A 218 23.45 19.62 10.37
CA LEU A 218 22.85 20.23 11.54
C LEU A 218 23.15 21.73 11.56
N THR A 219 22.14 22.53 11.92
CA THR A 219 22.31 23.95 12.22
C THR A 219 22.08 24.12 13.72
N LEU A 220 23.12 23.81 14.53
CA LEU A 220 23.10 23.98 15.97
C LEU A 220 23.63 25.36 16.34
N PRO A 221 22.90 26.18 17.12
CA PRO A 221 23.40 27.46 17.60
C PRO A 221 24.48 27.28 18.67
N GLY A 222 25.56 28.03 18.57
CA GLY A 222 26.67 27.99 19.54
C GLY A 222 27.74 26.96 19.21
N GLU A 223 28.64 26.75 20.17
CA GLU A 223 29.70 25.71 20.05
C GLU A 223 29.07 24.33 20.26
N SER A 224 29.39 23.40 19.39
CA SER A 224 28.91 22.01 19.48
C SER A 224 30.07 21.03 19.61
N THR A 225 29.86 19.96 20.36
CA THR A 225 30.77 18.82 20.52
C THR A 225 30.20 17.62 19.81
N THR A 226 31.07 16.78 19.24
CA THR A 226 30.67 15.55 18.54
C THR A 226 31.07 14.32 19.33
N PHE A 227 30.25 13.27 19.15
CA PHE A 227 30.55 11.94 19.64
C PHE A 227 30.34 10.94 18.51
N ALA A 228 31.28 10.02 18.33
CA ALA A 228 31.21 9.00 17.30
C ALA A 228 31.75 7.69 17.90
N GLU A 229 30.86 6.70 18.07
CA GLU A 229 31.18 5.38 18.62
C GLU A 229 30.28 4.29 18.06
N GLY A 230 30.86 3.17 17.67
CA GLY A 230 30.15 2.02 17.15
C GLY A 230 29.33 2.37 15.92
N LYS A 231 27.99 2.40 16.05
CA LYS A 231 27.03 2.68 14.97
C LYS A 231 26.36 4.04 15.11
N THR A 232 26.81 4.89 16.03
CA THR A 232 26.13 6.14 16.40
C THR A 232 27.06 7.33 16.27
N VAL A 233 26.55 8.39 15.67
CA VAL A 233 27.20 9.70 15.59
C VAL A 233 26.22 10.76 16.08
N THR A 234 26.69 11.67 16.96
CA THR A 234 25.88 12.76 17.49
C THR A 234 26.66 14.06 17.55
N ALA A 235 25.90 15.17 17.56
CA ALA A 235 26.41 16.49 17.92
C ALA A 235 25.55 17.08 19.04
N THR A 236 26.20 17.69 20.02
CA THR A 236 25.56 18.29 21.20
C THR A 236 25.95 19.76 21.30
N ALA A 237 24.97 20.62 21.52
CA ALA A 237 25.18 22.05 21.75
C ALA A 237 24.33 22.55 22.91
N ASP A 238 24.84 23.56 23.60
CA ASP A 238 24.12 24.34 24.60
C ASP A 238 23.52 25.58 23.96
N VAL A 239 22.20 25.60 23.84
CA VAL A 239 21.39 26.63 23.19
C VAL A 239 20.95 27.64 24.25
N LEU A 240 21.40 28.88 24.18
CA LEU A 240 20.97 29.94 25.08
C LEU A 240 19.60 30.46 24.67
N LEU A 241 18.67 30.45 25.61
CA LEU A 241 17.31 30.97 25.43
C LEU A 241 17.03 32.14 26.39
N ALA A 242 16.25 33.07 25.94
CA ALA A 242 15.67 34.16 26.74
C ALA A 242 14.14 34.23 26.53
N PRO A 243 13.37 34.74 27.48
CA PRO A 243 11.92 34.80 27.38
C PRO A 243 11.44 35.49 26.11
N GLY A 244 10.54 34.82 25.38
CA GLY A 244 9.98 35.34 24.11
C GLY A 244 10.89 35.21 22.89
N GLN A 245 12.12 34.67 23.05
CA GLN A 245 13.02 34.39 21.94
C GLN A 245 12.84 32.95 21.48
N ALA A 246 12.58 32.78 20.19
CA ALA A 246 12.57 31.48 19.56
C ALA A 246 13.90 31.18 18.87
N VAL A 247 14.42 29.96 19.06
CA VAL A 247 15.62 29.44 18.38
C VAL A 247 15.23 28.25 17.55
N GLN A 248 15.70 28.18 16.30
CA GLN A 248 15.46 27.09 15.36
C GLN A 248 16.72 26.25 15.19
N ILE A 249 16.50 24.94 15.14
CA ILE A 249 17.51 23.92 14.85
C ILE A 249 17.02 23.16 13.64
N ASP A 250 17.77 23.24 12.55
CA ASP A 250 17.45 22.55 11.30
C ASP A 250 18.35 21.32 11.14
N LYS A 251 17.76 20.21 10.72
CA LYS A 251 18.44 18.97 10.34
C LYS A 251 18.00 18.58 8.92
N ARG A 252 18.98 18.43 8.05
CA ARG A 252 18.81 17.99 6.65
C ARG A 252 19.45 16.64 6.49
N VAL A 253 18.64 15.64 6.21
CA VAL A 253 19.05 14.24 6.18
C VAL A 253 19.14 13.75 4.73
N VAL A 254 20.15 12.93 4.46
CA VAL A 254 20.32 12.18 3.21
C VAL A 254 20.41 10.71 3.54
N VAL A 255 19.59 9.88 2.90
CA VAL A 255 19.60 8.43 3.01
C VAL A 255 19.79 7.83 1.62
N LEU A 256 20.84 7.04 1.45
CA LEU A 256 21.10 6.29 0.22
C LEU A 256 21.30 4.81 0.55
N PHE A 257 20.98 3.95 -0.37
CA PHE A 257 21.27 2.53 -0.22
C PHE A 257 21.86 1.94 -1.50
N ASN A 258 22.69 0.91 -1.34
CA ASN A 258 23.32 0.25 -2.47
C ASN A 258 22.37 -0.82 -3.05
N GLY A 259 21.68 -0.46 -4.11
CA GLY A 259 20.90 -1.40 -4.92
C GLY A 259 21.69 -1.96 -6.11
N GLN A 260 22.93 -1.54 -6.33
CA GLN A 260 23.82 -2.03 -7.40
C GLN A 260 25.21 -2.33 -6.81
N GLN A 261 25.73 -3.53 -7.06
CA GLN A 261 27.11 -3.86 -6.76
C GLN A 261 28.05 -2.99 -7.60
N GLY A 262 28.98 -2.30 -6.95
CA GLY A 262 30.13 -1.65 -7.61
C GLY A 262 30.33 -0.16 -7.35
N ASP A 263 29.34 0.56 -6.83
CA ASP A 263 29.48 1.98 -6.51
C ASP A 263 30.00 2.18 -5.07
N ASP A 264 30.92 3.14 -4.85
CA ASP A 264 31.31 3.57 -3.52
C ASP A 264 30.16 4.38 -2.89
N LEU A 265 29.32 3.69 -2.12
CA LEU A 265 28.15 4.30 -1.48
C LEU A 265 28.53 5.44 -0.54
N TRP A 266 29.68 5.35 0.12
CA TRP A 266 30.17 6.44 0.98
C TRP A 266 30.48 7.71 0.18
N GLN A 267 31.15 7.59 -0.96
CA GLN A 267 31.45 8.72 -1.83
C GLN A 267 30.16 9.31 -2.40
N SER A 268 29.24 8.47 -2.86
CA SER A 268 27.92 8.91 -3.34
C SER A 268 27.15 9.64 -2.24
N GLY A 269 27.25 9.15 -1.00
CA GLY A 269 26.67 9.77 0.18
C GLY A 269 27.26 11.16 0.45
N GLN A 270 28.59 11.29 0.40
CA GLN A 270 29.27 12.59 0.56
C GLN A 270 28.87 13.60 -0.53
N ASP A 271 28.75 13.14 -1.77
CA ASP A 271 28.34 14.00 -2.89
C ASP A 271 26.88 14.47 -2.74
N ALA A 272 25.97 13.58 -2.34
CA ALA A 272 24.58 13.93 -2.05
C ALA A 272 24.46 14.88 -0.85
N MET A 273 25.27 14.66 0.20
CA MET A 273 25.38 15.57 1.33
C MET A 273 25.85 16.97 0.90
N ALA A 274 26.88 17.06 0.07
CA ALA A 274 27.38 18.34 -0.45
C ALA A 274 26.30 19.10 -1.24
N GLN A 275 25.53 18.38 -2.08
CA GLN A 275 24.39 18.97 -2.82
C GLN A 275 23.27 19.42 -1.89
N SER A 276 22.95 18.64 -0.84
CA SER A 276 21.88 18.98 0.11
C SER A 276 22.21 20.21 0.97
N LYS A 277 23.51 20.49 1.19
CA LYS A 277 23.96 21.66 1.97
C LYS A 277 23.52 22.99 1.36
N ALA A 278 23.43 23.07 0.03
CA ALA A 278 23.06 24.27 -0.71
C ALA A 278 21.58 24.63 -0.62
N VAL A 279 20.71 23.70 -0.19
CA VAL A 279 19.26 23.88 -0.13
C VAL A 279 18.86 24.16 1.32
N SER A 280 18.22 25.29 1.57
CA SER A 280 17.64 25.60 2.87
C SER A 280 16.37 24.76 3.13
N LEU A 281 16.01 24.58 4.40
CA LEU A 281 14.77 23.88 4.75
C LEU A 281 13.54 24.62 4.21
N ASP A 282 13.56 25.95 4.18
CA ASP A 282 12.43 26.75 3.68
C ASP A 282 12.24 26.59 2.15
N GLU A 283 13.33 26.51 1.37
CA GLU A 283 13.28 26.21 -0.07
C GLU A 283 12.78 24.79 -0.31
N ALA A 284 13.24 23.81 0.45
CA ALA A 284 12.77 22.42 0.36
C ALA A 284 11.28 22.33 0.72
N GLN A 285 10.82 23.03 1.75
CA GLN A 285 9.40 23.06 2.13
C GLN A 285 8.53 23.73 1.07
N ALA A 286 9.03 24.76 0.39
CA ALA A 286 8.33 25.38 -0.73
C ALA A 286 8.22 24.43 -1.94
N ALA A 287 9.28 23.68 -2.27
CA ALA A 287 9.27 22.67 -3.31
C ALA A 287 8.30 21.52 -2.96
N GLN A 288 8.31 21.04 -1.72
CA GLN A 288 7.38 20.06 -1.19
C GLN A 288 5.92 20.51 -1.36
N ARG A 289 5.63 21.76 -0.99
CA ARG A 289 4.30 22.33 -1.17
C ARG A 289 3.87 22.39 -2.63
N ALA A 290 4.77 22.81 -3.52
CA ALA A 290 4.49 22.88 -4.96
C ALA A 290 4.20 21.50 -5.56
N TYR A 291 4.94 20.44 -5.12
CA TYR A 291 4.68 19.06 -5.52
C TYR A 291 3.27 18.62 -5.13
N TRP A 292 2.88 18.83 -3.87
CA TRP A 292 1.55 18.42 -3.40
C TRP A 292 0.42 19.25 -3.99
N ASP A 293 0.61 20.56 -4.21
CA ASP A 293 -0.39 21.39 -4.90
C ASP A 293 -0.62 20.90 -6.35
N ALA A 294 0.43 20.46 -7.05
CA ALA A 294 0.32 19.86 -8.39
C ALA A 294 -0.41 18.50 -8.34
N TYR A 295 -0.07 17.63 -7.38
CA TYR A 295 -0.73 16.37 -7.18
C TYR A 295 -2.24 16.53 -6.91
N TRP A 296 -2.61 17.38 -5.96
CA TRP A 296 -4.01 17.61 -5.62
C TRP A 296 -4.80 18.30 -6.73
N HIS A 297 -4.15 19.09 -7.58
CA HIS A 297 -4.82 19.69 -8.74
C HIS A 297 -5.39 18.64 -9.70
N THR A 298 -4.75 17.51 -9.85
CA THR A 298 -5.14 16.43 -10.80
C THR A 298 -5.83 15.25 -10.15
N SER A 299 -5.57 14.97 -8.87
CA SER A 299 -5.93 13.72 -8.21
C SER A 299 -6.88 13.90 -7.01
N ASP A 300 -7.31 15.13 -6.69
CA ASP A 300 -8.24 15.36 -5.58
C ASP A 300 -9.62 14.76 -5.88
N ILE A 301 -10.21 14.17 -4.86
CA ILE A 301 -11.61 13.74 -4.82
C ILE A 301 -12.32 14.67 -3.86
N CYS A 302 -13.33 15.40 -4.34
CA CYS A 302 -14.09 16.34 -3.55
C CYS A 302 -15.53 15.89 -3.37
N ILE A 303 -15.97 15.81 -2.11
CA ILE A 303 -17.32 15.42 -1.71
C ILE A 303 -17.98 16.60 -1.01
N GLU A 304 -19.11 17.07 -1.54
CA GLU A 304 -19.90 18.16 -0.94
C GLU A 304 -21.10 17.57 -0.19
N PRO A 305 -21.39 18.00 1.05
CA PRO A 305 -22.57 17.56 1.78
C PRO A 305 -23.86 18.09 1.15
N LYS A 306 -24.93 17.30 1.23
CA LYS A 306 -26.27 17.67 0.74
C LYS A 306 -26.80 18.92 1.46
N ASP A 307 -26.62 18.96 2.76
CA ASP A 307 -27.04 20.05 3.63
C ASP A 307 -26.20 20.08 4.91
N GLU A 308 -26.47 21.03 5.79
CA GLU A 308 -25.70 21.25 7.01
C GLU A 308 -25.82 20.08 8.02
N SER A 309 -26.91 19.32 8.00
CA SER A 309 -27.07 18.15 8.87
C SER A 309 -26.14 17.00 8.51
N MET A 310 -25.67 16.94 7.27
CA MET A 310 -24.74 15.93 6.76
C MET A 310 -23.27 16.41 6.77
N ALA A 311 -23.02 17.68 7.11
CA ALA A 311 -21.70 18.29 6.96
C ALA A 311 -20.59 17.57 7.74
N GLU A 312 -20.86 17.17 9.00
CA GLU A 312 -19.87 16.47 9.83
C GLU A 312 -19.52 15.08 9.30
N ALA A 313 -20.53 14.29 8.92
CA ALA A 313 -20.32 12.95 8.37
C ALA A 313 -19.56 13.01 7.04
N VAL A 314 -19.94 13.95 6.16
CA VAL A 314 -19.28 14.11 4.85
C VAL A 314 -17.86 14.69 5.00
N ALA A 315 -17.63 15.56 5.99
CA ALA A 315 -16.27 16.03 6.30
C ALA A 315 -15.36 14.89 6.76
N ALA A 316 -15.87 13.93 7.55
CA ALA A 316 -15.14 12.74 7.95
C ALA A 316 -14.81 11.82 6.75
N GLU A 317 -15.73 11.66 5.80
CA GLU A 317 -15.50 10.94 4.55
C GLU A 317 -14.47 11.64 3.67
N GLN A 318 -14.57 12.97 3.57
CA GLN A 318 -13.60 13.80 2.83
C GLN A 318 -12.20 13.71 3.42
N GLN A 319 -12.07 13.75 4.77
CA GLN A 319 -10.79 13.52 5.44
C GLN A 319 -10.25 12.12 5.11
N GLY A 320 -11.10 11.10 5.22
CA GLY A 320 -10.71 9.70 4.97
C GLY A 320 -10.20 9.49 3.55
N ILE A 321 -10.93 9.95 2.53
CA ILE A 321 -10.51 9.72 1.13
C ILE A 321 -9.23 10.49 0.78
N ARG A 322 -9.04 11.72 1.28
CA ARG A 322 -7.80 12.46 1.09
C ARG A 322 -6.63 11.85 1.85
N PHE A 323 -6.85 11.35 3.06
CA PHE A 323 -5.85 10.59 3.80
C PHE A 323 -5.41 9.35 3.01
N CYS A 324 -6.35 8.57 2.47
CA CYS A 324 -6.04 7.41 1.66
C CYS A 324 -5.24 7.78 0.39
N SER A 325 -5.67 8.81 -0.34
CA SER A 325 -4.98 9.28 -1.55
C SER A 325 -3.57 9.79 -1.26
N PHE A 326 -3.40 10.52 -0.15
CA PHE A 326 -2.10 10.99 0.33
C PHE A 326 -1.17 9.84 0.68
N GLN A 327 -1.65 8.88 1.48
CA GLN A 327 -0.83 7.74 1.92
C GLN A 327 -0.40 6.86 0.73
N LEU A 328 -1.28 6.67 -0.26
CA LEU A 328 -0.93 5.88 -1.43
C LEU A 328 0.10 6.58 -2.33
N ALA A 329 -0.07 7.90 -2.55
CA ALA A 329 0.86 8.70 -3.34
C ALA A 329 2.28 8.75 -2.74
N GLN A 330 2.40 8.78 -1.41
CA GLN A 330 3.72 8.72 -0.76
C GLN A 330 4.29 7.32 -0.61
N THR A 331 3.45 6.27 -0.68
CA THR A 331 3.92 4.88 -0.61
C THR A 331 4.61 4.45 -1.90
N TYR A 332 4.05 4.82 -3.06
CA TYR A 332 4.59 4.49 -4.37
C TYR A 332 4.17 5.54 -5.42
N ASN A 333 5.09 5.94 -6.29
CA ASN A 333 4.81 6.88 -7.38
C ASN A 333 5.63 6.60 -8.66
N GLY A 334 6.22 5.39 -8.74
CA GLY A 334 6.89 4.89 -9.95
C GLY A 334 8.37 5.25 -10.07
N GLY A 335 9.00 5.68 -8.99
CA GLY A 335 10.43 6.04 -9.00
C GLY A 335 11.39 4.87 -9.12
N SER A 336 10.91 3.64 -8.84
CA SER A 336 11.74 2.45 -8.91
C SER A 336 10.97 1.24 -9.44
N MET A 337 11.63 0.48 -10.33
CA MET A 337 11.17 -0.83 -10.80
C MET A 337 11.72 -2.00 -9.95
N ARG A 338 12.41 -1.70 -8.85
CA ARG A 338 13.06 -2.69 -7.98
C ARG A 338 12.26 -2.98 -6.73
N HIS A 339 11.26 -2.14 -6.46
CA HIS A 339 10.42 -2.21 -5.27
C HIS A 339 8.97 -2.44 -5.65
N ASN A 340 8.22 -2.95 -4.70
CA ASN A 340 6.78 -3.12 -4.81
C ASN A 340 6.12 -2.53 -3.56
N ILE A 341 4.81 -2.56 -3.50
CA ILE A 341 4.02 -2.02 -2.41
C ILE A 341 3.89 -3.10 -1.33
N GLY A 342 4.49 -2.86 -0.17
CA GLY A 342 4.29 -3.73 1.01
C GLY A 342 2.89 -3.58 1.60
N ALA A 343 2.38 -4.63 2.24
CA ALA A 343 1.04 -4.63 2.86
C ALA A 343 0.83 -3.47 3.85
N LYS A 344 1.90 -3.05 4.53
CA LYS A 344 1.92 -1.89 5.44
C LYS A 344 2.67 -0.67 4.85
N GLY A 345 3.05 -0.71 3.59
CA GLY A 345 3.94 0.30 3.01
C GLY A 345 5.24 0.41 3.79
N LEU A 346 5.69 1.63 4.06
CA LEU A 346 6.84 1.93 4.90
C LEU A 346 6.44 2.48 6.29
N THR A 347 5.34 1.97 6.86
CA THR A 347 4.73 2.48 8.09
C THR A 347 4.79 1.50 9.25
N GLY A 348 5.43 0.33 9.09
CA GLY A 348 5.57 -0.68 10.14
C GLY A 348 6.15 -1.99 9.64
N GLU A 349 6.58 -2.85 10.58
CA GLU A 349 7.28 -4.11 10.31
C GLU A 349 6.35 -5.31 10.09
N ALA A 350 5.05 -5.16 10.35
CA ALA A 350 4.10 -6.25 10.20
C ALA A 350 4.03 -6.73 8.73
N TYR A 351 3.74 -8.02 8.56
CA TYR A 351 3.89 -8.73 7.29
C TYR A 351 5.32 -8.67 6.71
N ASN A 352 6.33 -8.41 7.56
CA ASN A 352 7.74 -8.33 7.18
C ASN A 352 8.05 -7.33 6.04
N GLY A 353 7.18 -6.36 5.79
CA GLY A 353 7.28 -5.43 4.66
C GLY A 353 6.95 -6.03 3.29
N HIS A 354 6.50 -7.29 3.23
CA HIS A 354 6.26 -7.99 1.97
C HIS A 354 5.15 -7.37 1.12
N ALA A 355 5.37 -7.40 -0.19
CA ALA A 355 4.36 -7.24 -1.21
C ALA A 355 3.63 -8.57 -1.45
N PHE A 356 2.35 -8.46 -1.77
CA PHE A 356 1.43 -9.57 -2.07
C PHE A 356 0.78 -9.38 -3.44
N TRP A 357 -0.18 -10.23 -3.78
CA TRP A 357 -1.01 -10.11 -4.99
C TRP A 357 -1.98 -8.91 -4.94
N ASP A 358 -2.12 -8.29 -3.78
CA ASP A 358 -2.86 -7.05 -3.52
C ASP A 358 -2.41 -5.90 -4.42
N THR A 359 -1.13 -5.88 -4.79
CA THR A 359 -0.59 -4.88 -5.70
C THR A 359 -1.33 -4.89 -7.03
N GLU A 360 -1.46 -6.05 -7.67
CA GLU A 360 -2.09 -6.18 -8.99
C GLU A 360 -3.60 -6.09 -8.93
N SER A 361 -4.22 -6.70 -7.89
CA SER A 361 -5.68 -6.81 -7.79
C SER A 361 -6.35 -5.57 -7.20
N CYS A 362 -5.66 -4.82 -6.33
CA CYS A 362 -6.25 -3.75 -5.53
C CYS A 362 -5.56 -2.39 -5.69
N CYS A 363 -4.22 -2.35 -5.73
CA CYS A 363 -3.49 -1.09 -5.81
C CYS A 363 -3.33 -0.59 -7.24
N LEU A 364 -3.10 -1.49 -8.18
CA LEU A 364 -2.84 -1.17 -9.59
C LEU A 364 -3.91 -0.28 -10.23
N PRO A 365 -5.24 -0.48 -9.99
CA PRO A 365 -6.27 0.38 -10.55
C PRO A 365 -6.11 1.87 -10.22
N PHE A 366 -5.67 2.20 -9.01
CA PHE A 366 -5.38 3.59 -8.67
C PHE A 366 -4.31 4.19 -9.59
N TYR A 367 -3.20 3.49 -9.76
CA TYR A 367 -2.10 3.98 -10.61
C TYR A 367 -2.48 4.00 -12.10
N LEU A 368 -3.25 3.03 -12.58
CA LEU A 368 -3.73 3.00 -13.96
C LEU A 368 -4.51 4.27 -14.33
N PHE A 369 -5.26 4.84 -13.39
CA PHE A 369 -6.10 6.01 -13.61
C PHE A 369 -5.53 7.32 -13.06
N THR A 370 -4.38 7.30 -12.38
CA THR A 370 -3.73 8.51 -11.82
C THR A 370 -2.28 8.68 -12.27
N ASN A 371 -1.54 7.58 -12.50
CA ASN A 371 -0.14 7.58 -12.91
C ASN A 371 0.21 6.27 -13.63
N PRO A 372 -0.13 6.10 -14.94
CA PRO A 372 0.09 4.86 -15.68
C PRO A 372 1.57 4.40 -15.73
N GLU A 373 2.53 5.32 -15.66
CA GLU A 373 3.95 4.97 -15.61
C GLU A 373 4.33 4.27 -14.29
N ALA A 374 3.71 4.67 -13.19
CA ALA A 374 3.85 3.95 -11.92
C ALA A 374 3.25 2.53 -12.00
N ALA A 375 2.09 2.39 -12.64
CA ALA A 375 1.51 1.07 -12.90
C ALA A 375 2.45 0.17 -13.71
N LYS A 376 3.07 0.70 -14.75
CA LYS A 376 4.08 0.01 -15.56
C LYS A 376 5.29 -0.42 -14.73
N SER A 377 5.78 0.46 -13.88
CA SER A 377 6.93 0.18 -13.02
C SER A 377 6.66 -0.96 -12.04
N LEU A 378 5.45 -1.06 -11.46
CA LEU A 378 5.04 -2.20 -10.62
C LEU A 378 5.05 -3.52 -11.41
N LEU A 379 4.59 -3.54 -12.65
CA LEU A 379 4.63 -4.72 -13.51
C LEU A 379 6.06 -5.07 -13.96
N LEU A 380 6.92 -4.07 -14.15
CA LEU A 380 8.34 -4.30 -14.44
C LEU A 380 9.09 -4.89 -13.24
N PHE A 381 8.68 -4.61 -12.00
CA PHE A 381 9.17 -5.35 -10.84
C PHE A 381 8.91 -6.86 -10.99
N ARG A 382 7.71 -7.25 -11.43
CA ARG A 382 7.37 -8.66 -11.67
C ARG A 382 8.21 -9.26 -12.79
N TYR A 383 8.49 -8.50 -13.86
CA TYR A 383 9.40 -8.95 -14.90
C TYR A 383 10.84 -9.14 -14.39
N ASN A 384 11.35 -8.19 -13.64
CA ASN A 384 12.70 -8.25 -13.08
C ASN A 384 12.87 -9.41 -12.09
N THR A 385 11.78 -9.86 -11.46
CA THR A 385 11.76 -10.99 -10.51
C THR A 385 11.27 -12.30 -11.15
N LEU A 386 11.05 -12.34 -12.46
CA LEU A 386 10.65 -13.56 -13.19
C LEU A 386 11.63 -14.74 -12.96
N PRO A 387 12.96 -14.57 -12.93
CA PRO A 387 13.86 -15.69 -12.64
C PRO A 387 13.57 -16.38 -11.31
N MET A 388 13.21 -15.65 -10.25
CA MET A 388 12.85 -16.18 -8.94
C MET A 388 11.54 -16.99 -9.02
N ALA A 389 10.57 -16.49 -9.77
CA ALA A 389 9.29 -17.18 -10.00
C ALA A 389 9.48 -18.51 -10.80
N LEU A 390 10.43 -18.57 -11.75
CA LEU A 390 10.81 -19.78 -12.46
C LEU A 390 11.43 -20.83 -11.51
N GLU A 391 12.32 -20.40 -10.61
CA GLU A 391 12.90 -21.29 -9.60
C GLU A 391 11.84 -21.77 -8.61
N ARG A 392 10.90 -20.91 -8.20
CA ARG A 392 9.79 -21.31 -7.32
C ARG A 392 8.92 -22.40 -7.97
N ALA A 393 8.58 -22.29 -9.25
CA ALA A 393 7.83 -23.32 -9.97
C ALA A 393 8.55 -24.67 -9.97
N LYS A 394 9.88 -24.69 -10.20
CA LYS A 394 10.71 -25.91 -10.13
C LYS A 394 10.70 -26.54 -8.74
N MET A 395 10.72 -25.73 -7.68
CA MET A 395 10.61 -26.22 -6.29
C MET A 395 9.29 -26.95 -6.06
N LEU A 396 8.23 -26.55 -6.77
CA LEU A 396 6.89 -27.14 -6.71
C LEU A 396 6.66 -28.25 -7.76
N ASP A 397 7.71 -28.75 -8.42
CA ASP A 397 7.65 -29.74 -9.50
C ASP A 397 6.80 -29.31 -10.70
N CYS A 398 6.70 -28.00 -10.94
CA CYS A 398 5.99 -27.39 -12.07
C CYS A 398 6.95 -26.74 -13.07
N LYS A 399 6.49 -26.54 -14.29
CA LYS A 399 7.16 -25.71 -15.31
C LYS A 399 6.68 -24.27 -15.20
N GLY A 400 7.38 -23.35 -15.87
CA GLY A 400 6.98 -21.96 -15.97
C GLY A 400 7.24 -21.15 -14.71
N ALA A 401 6.43 -20.14 -14.42
CA ALA A 401 6.64 -19.17 -13.35
C ALA A 401 5.53 -19.22 -12.29
N CYS A 402 5.91 -19.46 -11.04
CA CYS A 402 5.06 -19.33 -9.86
C CYS A 402 5.50 -18.11 -9.07
N TYR A 403 4.77 -17.00 -9.20
CA TYR A 403 5.05 -15.80 -8.41
C TYR A 403 4.76 -16.03 -6.93
N PRO A 404 5.61 -15.48 -6.03
CA PRO A 404 5.50 -15.70 -4.59
C PRO A 404 4.25 -15.04 -4.00
N ILE A 405 3.71 -15.64 -2.93
CA ILE A 405 2.62 -15.02 -2.18
C ILE A 405 3.11 -13.79 -1.41
N ALA A 406 4.32 -13.85 -0.86
CA ALA A 406 4.93 -12.78 -0.06
C ALA A 406 6.39 -12.57 -0.47
N THR A 407 6.78 -11.33 -0.79
CA THR A 407 8.14 -11.05 -1.27
C THR A 407 8.57 -9.59 -1.07
N LEU A 408 9.90 -9.40 -0.96
CA LEU A 408 10.58 -8.10 -1.14
C LEU A 408 11.40 -8.07 -2.43
N ASN A 409 12.00 -9.19 -2.82
CA ASN A 409 13.02 -9.28 -3.88
C ASN A 409 12.65 -10.27 -5.01
N GLY A 410 11.45 -10.88 -4.95
CA GLY A 410 10.98 -11.88 -5.91
C GLY A 410 11.08 -13.33 -5.42
N ASP A 411 11.89 -13.63 -4.42
CA ASP A 411 11.88 -14.94 -3.76
C ASP A 411 10.61 -15.11 -2.91
N GLU A 412 10.12 -16.35 -2.78
CA GLU A 412 9.06 -16.67 -1.81
C GLU A 412 9.60 -16.54 -0.38
N ALA A 413 8.91 -15.75 0.45
CA ALA A 413 9.31 -15.47 1.83
C ALA A 413 8.30 -15.95 2.88
N CYS A 414 7.13 -16.44 2.49
CA CYS A 414 6.11 -16.89 3.44
C CYS A 414 6.52 -18.21 4.11
N PRO A 415 6.73 -18.23 5.43
CA PRO A 415 7.11 -19.47 6.14
C PRO A 415 5.94 -20.44 6.30
N LEU A 416 4.71 -19.99 6.13
CA LEU A 416 3.51 -20.82 6.19
C LEU A 416 3.33 -21.56 4.88
N TRP A 417 3.69 -22.88 4.88
CA TRP A 417 3.73 -23.67 3.65
C TRP A 417 2.40 -23.73 2.89
N GLN A 418 1.28 -23.69 3.60
CA GLN A 418 -0.05 -23.70 3.00
C GLN A 418 -0.30 -22.42 2.19
N HIS A 419 0.10 -21.27 2.68
CA HIS A 419 0.02 -20.03 1.91
C HIS A 419 1.01 -20.03 0.74
N ALA A 420 2.27 -20.38 1.01
CA ALA A 420 3.33 -20.36 0.02
C ALA A 420 3.16 -21.36 -1.13
N SER A 421 2.42 -22.45 -0.93
CA SER A 421 2.30 -23.55 -1.91
C SER A 421 0.91 -23.75 -2.49
N LEU A 422 -0.15 -23.36 -1.77
CA LEU A 422 -1.53 -23.62 -2.18
C LEU A 422 -2.23 -22.40 -2.79
N GLN A 423 -1.71 -21.19 -2.56
CA GLN A 423 -2.27 -19.95 -3.11
C GLN A 423 -1.66 -19.68 -4.50
N LEU A 424 -2.45 -19.87 -5.54
CA LEU A 424 -2.02 -19.67 -6.94
C LEU A 424 -2.35 -18.27 -7.47
N GLN A 425 -3.13 -17.50 -6.71
CA GLN A 425 -3.58 -16.15 -7.08
C GLN A 425 -2.46 -15.14 -7.36
N PRO A 426 -1.24 -15.19 -6.79
CA PRO A 426 -0.20 -14.24 -7.19
C PRO A 426 0.15 -14.30 -8.67
N SER A 427 0.28 -15.50 -9.23
CA SER A 427 0.58 -15.68 -10.65
C SER A 427 -0.56 -15.22 -11.55
N THR A 428 -1.82 -15.52 -11.19
CA THR A 428 -2.98 -15.08 -11.96
C THR A 428 -3.26 -13.59 -11.80
N ALA A 429 -2.92 -12.99 -10.65
CA ALA A 429 -3.00 -11.54 -10.45
C ALA A 429 -1.99 -10.79 -11.32
N VAL A 430 -0.75 -11.29 -11.46
CA VAL A 430 0.23 -10.71 -12.41
C VAL A 430 -0.30 -10.78 -13.85
N SER A 431 -0.90 -11.90 -14.25
CA SER A 431 -1.54 -12.02 -15.57
C SER A 431 -2.68 -11.00 -15.74
N TYR A 432 -3.55 -10.85 -14.73
CA TYR A 432 -4.62 -9.85 -14.71
C TYR A 432 -4.06 -8.43 -14.77
N GLY A 433 -3.04 -8.11 -13.99
CA GLY A 433 -2.40 -6.79 -13.97
C GLY A 433 -1.82 -6.39 -15.33
N ILE A 434 -1.14 -7.33 -16.02
CA ILE A 434 -0.64 -7.12 -17.39
C ILE A 434 -1.80 -6.86 -18.35
N TRP A 435 -2.85 -7.71 -18.30
CA TRP A 435 -4.04 -7.54 -19.12
C TRP A 435 -4.69 -6.18 -18.89
N HIS A 436 -4.92 -5.80 -17.63
CA HIS A 436 -5.60 -4.57 -17.27
C HIS A 436 -4.79 -3.32 -17.67
N TYR A 437 -3.47 -3.34 -17.45
CA TYR A 437 -2.57 -2.27 -17.88
C TYR A 437 -2.62 -2.08 -19.40
N VAL A 438 -2.41 -3.15 -20.16
CA VAL A 438 -2.39 -3.07 -21.64
C VAL A 438 -3.75 -2.67 -22.19
N HIS A 439 -4.83 -3.21 -21.61
CA HIS A 439 -6.19 -2.88 -22.02
C HIS A 439 -6.51 -1.39 -21.85
N LEU A 440 -6.06 -0.77 -20.75
CA LEU A 440 -6.29 0.65 -20.47
C LEU A 440 -5.33 1.60 -21.18
N THR A 441 -4.09 1.18 -21.44
CA THR A 441 -3.05 2.06 -22.00
C THR A 441 -2.80 1.84 -23.48
N ASP A 442 -3.13 0.66 -24.02
CA ASP A 442 -2.75 0.18 -25.37
C ASP A 442 -1.23 0.07 -25.57
N ASP A 443 -0.44 -0.12 -24.48
CA ASP A 443 1.02 -0.22 -24.55
C ASP A 443 1.46 -1.61 -25.04
N LYS A 444 1.31 -1.83 -26.36
CA LYS A 444 1.76 -3.06 -27.03
C LYS A 444 3.29 -3.22 -26.96
N ALA A 445 4.04 -2.13 -26.82
CA ALA A 445 5.50 -2.21 -26.70
C ALA A 445 5.90 -2.88 -25.36
N PHE A 446 5.25 -2.50 -24.26
CA PHE A 446 5.41 -3.19 -22.98
C PHE A 446 4.97 -4.65 -23.07
N LEU A 447 3.79 -4.90 -23.68
CA LEU A 447 3.24 -6.25 -23.79
C LEU A 447 4.21 -7.19 -24.51
N TYR A 448 4.72 -6.80 -25.68
CA TYR A 448 5.55 -7.68 -26.50
C TYR A 448 6.99 -7.80 -26.00
N ARG A 449 7.50 -6.77 -25.30
CA ARG A 449 8.87 -6.78 -24.79
C ARG A 449 9.00 -7.51 -23.44
N TYR A 450 7.98 -7.42 -22.58
CA TYR A 450 8.03 -7.88 -21.20
C TYR A 450 6.83 -8.76 -20.83
N GLY A 451 5.62 -8.32 -21.14
CA GLY A 451 4.37 -8.95 -20.72
C GLY A 451 4.21 -10.37 -21.29
N ALA A 452 4.49 -10.54 -22.59
CA ALA A 452 4.31 -11.83 -23.28
C ALA A 452 5.16 -12.96 -22.65
N GLU A 453 6.41 -12.67 -22.26
CA GLU A 453 7.26 -13.67 -21.59
C GLU A 453 6.68 -14.07 -20.22
N MET A 454 6.26 -13.10 -19.41
CA MET A 454 5.63 -13.37 -18.12
C MET A 454 4.36 -14.20 -18.29
N LEU A 455 3.47 -13.82 -19.19
CA LEU A 455 2.21 -14.52 -19.47
C LEU A 455 2.43 -15.95 -19.92
N LEU A 456 3.37 -16.18 -20.83
CA LEU A 456 3.74 -17.51 -21.31
C LEU A 456 4.24 -18.40 -20.15
N GLN A 457 5.11 -17.86 -19.30
CA GLN A 457 5.65 -18.63 -18.18
C GLN A 457 4.59 -18.89 -17.09
N ILE A 458 3.67 -17.95 -16.87
CA ILE A 458 2.51 -18.17 -15.99
C ILE A 458 1.60 -19.25 -16.57
N ALA A 459 1.31 -19.22 -17.88
CA ALA A 459 0.48 -20.25 -18.53
C ALA A 459 1.11 -21.66 -18.42
N ARG A 460 2.43 -21.79 -18.57
CA ARG A 460 3.15 -23.03 -18.34
C ARG A 460 2.98 -23.55 -16.92
N PHE A 461 3.06 -22.65 -15.93
CA PHE A 461 2.85 -23.03 -14.54
C PHE A 461 1.42 -23.51 -14.33
N GLN A 462 0.41 -22.76 -14.78
CA GLN A 462 -0.99 -23.16 -14.67
C GLN A 462 -1.27 -24.50 -15.37
N ALA A 463 -0.76 -24.68 -16.60
CA ALA A 463 -0.96 -25.91 -17.38
C ALA A 463 -0.28 -27.15 -16.78
N THR A 464 0.78 -26.99 -15.98
CA THR A 464 1.43 -28.11 -15.26
C THR A 464 0.87 -28.33 -13.86
N ARG A 465 0.21 -27.31 -13.25
CA ARG A 465 -0.38 -27.41 -11.91
C ARG A 465 -1.81 -27.94 -11.92
N VAL A 466 -2.53 -27.71 -13.01
CA VAL A 466 -3.91 -28.18 -13.20
C VAL A 466 -3.96 -29.72 -13.30
N GLY A 467 -5.06 -30.30 -12.85
CA GLY A 467 -5.35 -31.74 -13.00
C GLY A 467 -6.62 -31.98 -13.82
N PHE A 468 -6.72 -33.15 -14.48
CA PHE A 468 -7.96 -33.58 -15.13
C PHE A 468 -8.74 -34.50 -14.20
N SER A 469 -10.01 -34.24 -13.99
CA SER A 469 -10.91 -35.10 -13.20
C SER A 469 -11.68 -36.05 -14.11
N GLU A 470 -11.35 -37.32 -14.07
CA GLU A 470 -12.11 -38.34 -14.78
C GLU A 470 -13.59 -38.40 -14.36
N LYS A 471 -13.89 -38.08 -13.11
CA LYS A 471 -15.26 -38.04 -12.57
C LYS A 471 -16.11 -36.95 -13.19
N ILE A 472 -15.51 -35.76 -13.36
CA ILE A 472 -16.20 -34.57 -13.87
C ILE A 472 -16.03 -34.44 -15.40
N GLY A 473 -14.99 -35.05 -15.96
CA GLY A 473 -14.64 -34.91 -17.38
C GLY A 473 -14.04 -33.55 -17.74
N LYS A 474 -13.50 -32.80 -16.76
CA LYS A 474 -12.96 -31.45 -16.93
C LYS A 474 -11.67 -31.25 -16.14
N TYR A 475 -10.95 -30.19 -16.47
CA TYR A 475 -9.78 -29.73 -15.72
C TYR A 475 -10.19 -28.91 -14.49
N GLY A 476 -9.34 -28.93 -13.45
CA GLY A 476 -9.51 -28.13 -12.24
C GLY A 476 -8.25 -28.08 -11.40
N PHE A 477 -8.20 -27.21 -10.42
CA PHE A 477 -7.10 -27.14 -9.47
C PHE A 477 -7.48 -27.88 -8.18
N PHE A 478 -6.63 -28.82 -7.77
CA PHE A 478 -6.83 -29.66 -6.59
C PHE A 478 -5.83 -29.29 -5.50
N GLY A 479 -6.27 -29.36 -4.24
CA GLY A 479 -5.45 -29.07 -3.08
C GLY A 479 -4.91 -27.64 -3.14
N VAL A 480 -5.80 -26.67 -3.22
CA VAL A 480 -5.48 -25.22 -3.30
C VAL A 480 -6.08 -24.47 -2.13
N MET A 481 -5.69 -23.21 -2.00
CA MET A 481 -6.31 -22.21 -1.15
C MET A 481 -6.65 -21.01 -2.04
N GLY A 482 -7.92 -20.65 -2.11
CA GLY A 482 -8.37 -19.44 -2.81
C GLY A 482 -8.01 -18.15 -2.05
N PRO A 483 -8.58 -17.01 -2.46
CA PRO A 483 -8.49 -15.77 -1.70
C PRO A 483 -8.99 -15.91 -0.26
N ASP A 484 -10.04 -16.67 -0.03
CA ASP A 484 -10.52 -16.98 1.32
C ASP A 484 -9.56 -17.94 2.04
N GLU A 485 -8.81 -17.41 2.99
CA GLU A 485 -7.78 -18.14 3.72
C GLU A 485 -8.35 -19.06 4.83
N PHE A 486 -9.66 -19.05 5.06
CA PHE A 486 -10.32 -19.95 6.00
C PHE A 486 -10.48 -21.37 5.43
N HIS A 487 -10.38 -21.56 4.11
CA HIS A 487 -10.54 -22.86 3.47
C HIS A 487 -9.30 -23.25 2.68
N MET A 488 -8.45 -24.05 3.25
CA MET A 488 -7.25 -24.59 2.61
C MET A 488 -7.40 -26.06 2.20
N MET A 489 -6.54 -26.52 1.28
CA MET A 489 -6.53 -27.90 0.74
C MET A 489 -7.85 -28.27 0.07
N VAL A 490 -8.54 -27.30 -0.51
CA VAL A 490 -9.82 -27.50 -1.20
C VAL A 490 -9.59 -27.84 -2.68
N ASN A 491 -10.60 -28.47 -3.29
CA ASN A 491 -10.60 -28.78 -4.71
C ASN A 491 -11.54 -27.83 -5.46
N ASN A 492 -11.15 -27.51 -6.70
CA ASN A 492 -11.99 -26.72 -7.59
C ASN A 492 -12.48 -25.40 -6.99
N ASN A 493 -11.57 -24.67 -6.31
CA ASN A 493 -11.90 -23.31 -5.88
C ASN A 493 -12.29 -22.47 -7.10
N ALA A 494 -13.48 -21.87 -7.08
CA ALA A 494 -14.08 -21.16 -8.21
C ALA A 494 -13.20 -20.01 -8.70
N TYR A 495 -12.66 -19.19 -7.79
CA TYR A 495 -11.72 -18.12 -8.12
C TYR A 495 -10.46 -18.67 -8.81
N THR A 496 -9.83 -19.68 -8.23
CA THR A 496 -8.58 -20.25 -8.77
C THR A 496 -8.80 -20.84 -10.15
N ASN A 497 -9.88 -21.57 -10.35
CA ASN A 497 -10.23 -22.16 -11.65
C ASN A 497 -10.56 -21.08 -12.68
N TYR A 498 -11.36 -20.07 -12.32
CA TYR A 498 -11.73 -18.97 -13.22
C TYR A 498 -10.53 -18.13 -13.64
N MET A 499 -9.70 -17.72 -12.68
CA MET A 499 -8.53 -16.89 -12.96
C MET A 499 -7.44 -17.66 -13.72
N GLY A 500 -7.26 -18.95 -13.42
CA GLY A 500 -6.38 -19.84 -14.18
C GLY A 500 -6.82 -20.02 -15.63
N MET A 501 -8.11 -20.23 -15.86
CA MET A 501 -8.73 -20.25 -17.19
C MET A 501 -8.44 -18.98 -17.99
N ARG A 502 -8.65 -17.81 -17.36
CA ARG A 502 -8.40 -16.50 -17.99
C ARG A 502 -6.92 -16.30 -18.33
N ALA A 503 -6.01 -16.68 -17.42
CA ALA A 503 -4.57 -16.54 -17.63
C ALA A 503 -4.07 -17.43 -18.80
N LEU A 504 -4.53 -18.66 -18.88
CA LEU A 504 -4.19 -19.59 -19.98
C LEU A 504 -4.67 -19.06 -21.34
N ARG A 505 -5.92 -18.59 -21.41
CA ARG A 505 -6.53 -18.05 -22.62
C ARG A 505 -5.82 -16.78 -23.09
N TYR A 506 -5.61 -15.83 -22.17
CA TYR A 506 -4.97 -14.56 -22.47
C TYR A 506 -3.51 -14.73 -22.97
N ALA A 507 -2.74 -15.62 -22.36
CA ALA A 507 -1.38 -15.93 -22.82
C ALA A 507 -1.36 -16.45 -24.27
N ALA A 508 -2.28 -17.34 -24.62
CA ALA A 508 -2.39 -17.87 -26.00
C ALA A 508 -2.83 -16.80 -26.99
N ASP A 509 -3.78 -15.93 -26.61
CA ASP A 509 -4.27 -14.83 -27.45
C ASP A 509 -3.20 -13.76 -27.70
N VAL A 510 -2.39 -13.44 -26.68
CA VAL A 510 -1.24 -12.52 -26.82
C VAL A 510 -0.18 -13.07 -27.76
N LEU A 511 0.11 -14.37 -27.70
CA LEU A 511 1.07 -15.00 -28.64
C LEU A 511 0.57 -14.93 -30.10
N ASP A 512 -0.73 -15.16 -30.35
CA ASP A 512 -1.30 -15.02 -31.68
C ASP A 512 -1.27 -13.57 -32.18
N ALA A 513 -1.62 -12.60 -31.32
CA ALA A 513 -1.53 -11.18 -31.63
C ALA A 513 -0.07 -10.76 -31.93
N MET A 514 0.87 -11.19 -31.08
CA MET A 514 2.29 -10.89 -31.26
C MET A 514 2.87 -11.49 -32.54
N ARG A 515 2.46 -12.70 -32.92
CA ARG A 515 2.85 -13.34 -34.16
C ARG A 515 2.38 -12.57 -35.39
N ALA A 516 1.19 -11.97 -35.31
CA ALA A 516 0.62 -11.15 -36.38
C ALA A 516 1.26 -9.75 -36.43
N ASP A 517 1.39 -9.08 -35.32
CA ASP A 517 1.81 -7.67 -35.21
C ASP A 517 3.34 -7.48 -35.23
N ALA A 518 4.11 -8.43 -34.67
CA ALA A 518 5.56 -8.33 -34.43
C ALA A 518 6.25 -9.70 -34.60
N PRO A 519 6.25 -10.29 -35.83
CA PRO A 519 6.70 -11.66 -36.11
C PRO A 519 8.17 -11.91 -35.74
N GLU A 520 9.06 -10.96 -35.89
CA GLU A 520 10.46 -11.09 -35.50
C GLU A 520 10.63 -11.18 -33.96
N THR A 521 9.92 -10.33 -33.23
CA THR A 521 9.92 -10.33 -31.76
C THR A 521 9.28 -11.62 -31.22
N TYR A 522 8.22 -12.10 -31.87
CA TYR A 522 7.61 -13.40 -31.57
C TYR A 522 8.59 -14.54 -31.76
N ALA A 523 9.31 -14.59 -32.90
CA ALA A 523 10.29 -15.65 -33.17
C ALA A 523 11.43 -15.64 -32.14
N ALA A 524 11.95 -14.45 -31.79
CA ALA A 524 12.99 -14.29 -30.76
C ALA A 524 12.50 -14.74 -29.38
N LEU A 525 11.26 -14.43 -29.00
CA LEU A 525 10.66 -14.93 -27.75
C LEU A 525 10.54 -16.45 -27.75
N CYS A 526 10.02 -17.04 -28.83
CA CYS A 526 9.88 -18.49 -28.95
C CYS A 526 11.21 -19.22 -28.79
N GLU A 527 12.27 -18.70 -29.41
CA GLU A 527 13.63 -19.23 -29.29
C GLU A 527 14.15 -19.10 -27.86
N LYS A 528 14.04 -17.90 -27.27
CA LYS A 528 14.48 -17.61 -25.88
C LYS A 528 13.89 -18.56 -24.87
N VAL A 529 12.59 -18.82 -24.97
CA VAL A 529 11.85 -19.64 -23.97
C VAL A 529 11.64 -21.08 -24.41
N GLN A 530 12.13 -21.45 -25.60
CA GLN A 530 11.96 -22.79 -26.19
C GLN A 530 10.46 -23.19 -26.21
N LEU A 531 9.61 -22.33 -26.81
CA LEU A 531 8.17 -22.57 -26.90
C LEU A 531 7.88 -23.76 -27.82
N ALA A 532 7.23 -24.81 -27.31
CA ALA A 532 6.74 -25.89 -28.14
C ALA A 532 5.49 -25.44 -28.93
N SER A 533 5.39 -25.88 -30.17
CA SER A 533 4.34 -25.42 -31.10
C SER A 533 2.92 -25.78 -30.67
N ASP A 534 2.75 -26.77 -29.82
CA ASP A 534 1.46 -27.25 -29.31
C ASP A 534 1.06 -26.63 -27.95
N GLU A 535 1.97 -25.97 -27.25
CA GLU A 535 1.67 -25.38 -25.93
C GLU A 535 0.47 -24.39 -25.97
N PRO A 536 0.38 -23.41 -26.89
CA PRO A 536 -0.77 -22.49 -26.91
C PRO A 536 -2.10 -23.19 -27.18
N ALA A 537 -2.11 -24.23 -28.01
CA ALA A 537 -3.31 -25.03 -28.27
C ALA A 537 -3.71 -25.85 -27.04
N GLN A 538 -2.75 -26.41 -26.32
CA GLN A 538 -2.99 -27.10 -25.05
C GLN A 538 -3.56 -26.15 -23.99
N TRP A 539 -3.04 -24.93 -23.88
CA TRP A 539 -3.56 -23.93 -22.92
C TRP A 539 -5.02 -23.57 -23.22
N ARG A 540 -5.39 -23.38 -24.50
CA ARG A 540 -6.79 -23.17 -24.88
C ARG A 540 -7.65 -24.38 -24.55
N HIS A 541 -7.17 -25.58 -24.87
CA HIS A 541 -7.92 -26.80 -24.56
C HIS A 541 -8.19 -26.93 -23.06
N ILE A 542 -7.21 -26.67 -22.20
CA ILE A 542 -7.40 -26.66 -20.73
C ILE A 542 -8.40 -25.58 -20.32
N ALA A 543 -8.25 -24.36 -20.84
CA ALA A 543 -9.12 -23.23 -20.51
C ALA A 543 -10.58 -23.49 -20.93
N ASP A 544 -10.82 -24.06 -22.12
CA ASP A 544 -12.16 -24.33 -22.64
C ASP A 544 -12.84 -25.48 -21.91
N ASN A 545 -12.08 -26.35 -21.25
CA ASN A 545 -12.58 -27.47 -20.46
C ASN A 545 -12.36 -27.31 -18.96
N MET A 546 -12.14 -26.06 -18.48
CA MET A 546 -12.01 -25.77 -17.05
C MET A 546 -13.37 -25.90 -16.34
N TYR A 547 -13.36 -26.58 -15.20
CA TYR A 547 -14.55 -26.72 -14.35
C TYR A 547 -14.70 -25.47 -13.47
N ILE A 548 -15.82 -24.80 -13.60
CA ILE A 548 -16.23 -23.73 -12.67
C ILE A 548 -17.45 -24.27 -11.93
N PRO A 549 -17.37 -24.43 -10.58
CA PRO A 549 -18.51 -24.93 -9.80
C PRO A 549 -19.62 -23.88 -9.77
N GLU A 550 -20.74 -24.18 -10.43
CA GLU A 550 -21.85 -23.26 -10.62
C GLU A 550 -23.16 -24.05 -10.60
N THR A 551 -24.17 -23.51 -9.90
CA THR A 551 -25.53 -24.06 -9.90
C THR A 551 -26.30 -23.59 -11.15
N PRO A 552 -27.45 -24.22 -11.48
CA PRO A 552 -28.24 -23.81 -12.65
C PRO A 552 -28.78 -22.38 -12.61
N ASP A 553 -28.88 -21.77 -11.44
CA ASP A 553 -29.29 -20.38 -11.19
C ASP A 553 -28.11 -19.42 -11.00
N HIS A 554 -26.91 -19.79 -11.48
CA HIS A 554 -25.71 -18.99 -11.50
C HIS A 554 -25.13 -18.61 -10.12
N LEU A 555 -25.42 -19.40 -9.07
CA LEU A 555 -24.69 -19.31 -7.82
C LEU A 555 -23.41 -20.15 -7.93
N PHE A 556 -22.26 -19.50 -7.80
CA PHE A 556 -20.97 -20.20 -7.79
C PHE A 556 -20.72 -20.84 -6.43
N GLU A 557 -20.38 -22.12 -6.41
CA GLU A 557 -19.87 -22.77 -5.20
C GLU A 557 -18.40 -22.40 -5.01
N GLN A 558 -18.01 -21.87 -3.84
CA GLN A 558 -16.64 -21.37 -3.62
C GLN A 558 -15.57 -22.46 -3.88
N HIS A 559 -15.88 -23.69 -3.49
CA HIS A 559 -15.08 -24.91 -3.78
C HIS A 559 -15.94 -26.14 -3.59
N ASP A 560 -15.51 -27.28 -4.08
CA ASP A 560 -16.23 -28.54 -3.90
C ASP A 560 -16.61 -28.76 -2.44
N GLY A 561 -17.91 -28.90 -2.16
CA GLY A 561 -18.47 -29.16 -0.84
C GLY A 561 -18.67 -27.93 0.08
N PHE A 562 -18.47 -26.71 -0.44
CA PHE A 562 -18.66 -25.49 0.36
C PHE A 562 -20.11 -25.36 0.86
N PHE A 563 -21.09 -25.70 0.03
CA PHE A 563 -22.52 -25.63 0.40
C PHE A 563 -22.96 -26.66 1.45
N GLU A 564 -22.11 -27.67 1.73
CA GLU A 564 -22.37 -28.69 2.75
C GLU A 564 -21.82 -28.27 4.14
N LEU A 565 -21.05 -27.16 4.22
CA LEU A 565 -20.45 -26.70 5.48
C LEU A 565 -21.51 -26.19 6.44
N PRO A 566 -21.34 -26.41 7.76
CA PRO A 566 -22.23 -25.87 8.78
C PRO A 566 -22.28 -24.34 8.74
N HIS A 567 -23.50 -23.80 8.68
CA HIS A 567 -23.71 -22.34 8.71
C HIS A 567 -23.42 -21.76 10.10
N THR A 568 -22.70 -20.64 10.12
CA THR A 568 -22.47 -19.84 11.32
C THR A 568 -23.01 -18.43 11.13
N ASP A 569 -24.00 -18.05 11.96
CA ASP A 569 -24.47 -16.67 12.00
C ASP A 569 -23.38 -15.75 12.60
N ILE A 570 -22.72 -14.99 11.74
CA ILE A 570 -21.65 -14.07 12.10
C ILE A 570 -22.11 -13.03 13.13
N ASN A 571 -23.39 -12.61 13.09
CA ASN A 571 -23.92 -11.62 14.02
C ASN A 571 -24.08 -12.17 15.44
N SER A 572 -24.07 -13.50 15.62
CA SER A 572 -24.08 -14.14 16.93
C SER A 572 -22.72 -14.21 17.62
N ILE A 573 -21.63 -13.90 16.88
CA ILE A 573 -20.27 -13.96 17.43
C ILE A 573 -20.01 -12.71 18.27
N PRO A 574 -19.56 -12.86 19.54
CA PRO A 574 -19.21 -11.73 20.39
C PRO A 574 -18.12 -10.86 19.76
N VAL A 575 -18.24 -9.54 19.87
CA VAL A 575 -17.24 -8.59 19.34
C VAL A 575 -15.85 -8.83 19.94
N SER A 576 -15.79 -9.32 21.19
CA SER A 576 -14.55 -9.69 21.89
C SER A 576 -13.77 -10.84 21.26
N ASP A 577 -14.44 -11.66 20.44
CA ASP A 577 -13.81 -12.83 19.79
C ASP A 577 -13.10 -12.45 18.47
N PHE A 578 -13.20 -11.18 18.04
CA PHE A 578 -12.49 -10.68 16.87
C PHE A 578 -11.14 -10.07 17.24
N PRO A 579 -10.07 -10.34 16.45
CA PRO A 579 -10.05 -11.19 15.26
C PRO A 579 -10.17 -12.69 15.62
N LEU A 580 -10.92 -13.46 14.81
CA LEU A 580 -11.21 -14.86 15.13
C LEU A 580 -9.95 -15.72 15.21
N TYR A 581 -8.93 -15.45 14.37
CA TYR A 581 -7.68 -16.23 14.37
C TYR A 581 -6.88 -16.14 15.68
N ASP A 582 -7.11 -15.12 16.50
CA ASP A 582 -6.48 -14.99 17.83
C ASP A 582 -7.29 -15.70 18.93
N HIS A 583 -8.59 -15.90 18.72
CA HIS A 583 -9.52 -16.36 19.77
C HIS A 583 -10.12 -17.74 19.50
N TRP A 584 -10.24 -18.14 18.23
CA TRP A 584 -10.80 -19.44 17.84
C TRP A 584 -9.72 -20.35 17.27
N ALA A 585 -9.79 -21.64 17.61
CA ALA A 585 -8.95 -22.64 16.95
C ALA A 585 -9.22 -22.65 15.45
N TYR A 586 -8.17 -22.66 14.65
CA TYR A 586 -8.25 -22.63 13.18
C TYR A 586 -9.07 -23.79 12.63
N ASP A 587 -8.95 -24.98 13.24
CA ASP A 587 -9.78 -26.17 12.96
C ASP A 587 -11.29 -25.89 13.10
N ARG A 588 -11.70 -25.10 14.09
CA ARG A 588 -13.09 -24.68 14.27
C ARG A 588 -13.56 -23.78 13.12
N ILE A 589 -12.73 -22.84 12.69
CA ILE A 589 -13.04 -21.90 11.62
C ILE A 589 -13.23 -22.65 10.30
N TYR A 590 -12.33 -23.56 9.95
CA TYR A 590 -12.35 -24.35 8.71
C TYR A 590 -13.60 -25.22 8.51
N ARG A 591 -14.28 -25.56 9.58
CA ARG A 591 -15.48 -26.41 9.52
C ARG A 591 -16.79 -25.63 9.40
N THR A 592 -16.73 -24.37 9.00
CA THR A 592 -17.89 -23.49 8.87
C THR A 592 -17.93 -22.85 7.47
N ASP A 593 -19.08 -22.31 7.08
CA ASP A 593 -19.25 -21.56 5.85
C ASP A 593 -18.89 -20.06 5.96
N MET A 594 -18.18 -19.70 7.04
CA MET A 594 -17.64 -18.34 7.20
C MET A 594 -16.46 -18.14 6.27
N ILE A 595 -16.39 -16.97 5.66
CA ILE A 595 -15.27 -16.55 4.81
C ILE A 595 -14.59 -15.30 5.39
N LYS A 596 -13.27 -15.28 5.32
CA LYS A 596 -12.44 -14.17 5.83
C LYS A 596 -12.59 -12.93 4.95
N GLN A 597 -12.58 -13.13 3.65
CA GLN A 597 -12.54 -12.09 2.61
C GLN A 597 -13.14 -12.61 1.29
N PRO A 598 -13.48 -11.73 0.32
CA PRO A 598 -14.07 -12.13 -0.96
C PRO A 598 -13.23 -13.17 -1.70
N ASP A 599 -13.87 -14.22 -2.14
CA ASP A 599 -13.35 -15.26 -3.03
C ASP A 599 -14.15 -15.25 -4.34
N VAL A 600 -15.39 -15.76 -4.34
CA VAL A 600 -16.29 -15.64 -5.49
C VAL A 600 -16.55 -14.18 -5.88
N LEU A 601 -16.85 -13.32 -4.93
CA LEU A 601 -17.10 -11.90 -5.21
C LEU A 601 -15.88 -11.19 -5.79
N MET A 602 -14.66 -11.72 -5.57
CA MET A 602 -13.43 -11.12 -6.09
C MET A 602 -13.32 -11.27 -7.62
N PHE A 603 -13.56 -12.44 -8.20
CA PHE A 603 -13.49 -12.57 -9.66
C PHE A 603 -14.70 -11.91 -10.36
N LEU A 604 -15.87 -11.82 -9.69
CA LEU A 604 -17.00 -11.05 -10.18
C LEU A 604 -16.71 -9.53 -10.23
N TYR A 605 -15.86 -9.05 -9.33
CA TYR A 605 -15.35 -7.68 -9.37
C TYR A 605 -14.28 -7.50 -10.47
N LEU A 606 -13.27 -8.36 -10.53
CA LEU A 606 -12.12 -8.21 -11.45
C LEU A 606 -12.52 -8.31 -12.93
N TYR A 607 -13.44 -9.20 -13.29
CA TYR A 607 -13.96 -9.38 -14.64
C TYR A 607 -15.45 -9.07 -14.70
N ASN A 608 -15.81 -7.91 -14.17
CA ASN A 608 -17.19 -7.50 -13.90
C ASN A 608 -18.11 -7.57 -15.13
N SER A 609 -17.62 -7.16 -16.31
CA SER A 609 -18.39 -7.16 -17.56
C SER A 609 -18.69 -8.55 -18.10
N SER A 610 -18.02 -9.58 -17.58
CA SER A 610 -18.28 -10.98 -17.97
C SER A 610 -19.53 -11.58 -17.32
N PHE A 611 -20.15 -10.86 -16.36
CA PHE A 611 -21.30 -11.34 -15.60
C PHE A 611 -22.42 -10.33 -15.63
N ASP A 612 -23.66 -10.82 -15.77
CA ASP A 612 -24.84 -9.97 -15.69
C ASP A 612 -25.15 -9.55 -14.24
N THR A 613 -26.07 -8.62 -14.09
CA THR A 613 -26.45 -8.06 -12.80
C THR A 613 -27.09 -9.10 -11.89
N GLU A 614 -27.86 -10.04 -12.44
CA GLU A 614 -28.57 -11.06 -11.65
C GLU A 614 -27.59 -12.10 -11.09
N THR A 615 -26.63 -12.56 -11.89
CA THR A 615 -25.54 -13.43 -11.42
C THR A 615 -24.79 -12.77 -10.26
N LYS A 616 -24.43 -11.48 -10.38
CA LYS A 616 -23.79 -10.71 -9.31
C LYS A 616 -24.66 -10.61 -8.06
N ARG A 617 -25.97 -10.38 -8.22
CA ARG A 617 -26.92 -10.26 -7.11
C ARG A 617 -27.05 -11.58 -6.32
N ILE A 618 -27.26 -12.69 -7.02
CA ILE A 618 -27.40 -14.01 -6.38
C ILE A 618 -26.15 -14.33 -5.54
N ASN A 619 -24.96 -14.12 -6.12
CA ASN A 619 -23.72 -14.40 -5.42
C ASN A 619 -23.44 -13.40 -4.27
N TYR A 620 -23.74 -12.11 -4.47
CA TYR A 620 -23.60 -11.11 -3.40
C TYR A 620 -24.49 -11.44 -2.21
N ASP A 621 -25.76 -11.72 -2.45
CA ASP A 621 -26.77 -12.03 -1.41
C ASP A 621 -26.40 -13.31 -0.63
N PHE A 622 -25.73 -14.26 -1.27
CA PHE A 622 -25.25 -15.48 -0.63
C PHE A 622 -23.98 -15.27 0.19
N TYR A 623 -22.94 -14.61 -0.38
CA TYR A 623 -21.62 -14.52 0.23
C TYR A 623 -21.48 -13.37 1.23
N GLN A 624 -22.18 -12.27 1.06
CA GLN A 624 -22.08 -11.12 1.96
C GLN A 624 -22.41 -11.48 3.42
N PRO A 625 -23.51 -12.22 3.75
CA PRO A 625 -23.80 -12.59 5.14
C PRO A 625 -22.81 -13.58 5.77
N ARG A 626 -21.94 -14.20 4.96
CA ARG A 626 -20.94 -15.18 5.37
C ARG A 626 -19.54 -14.59 5.53
N THR A 627 -19.37 -13.34 5.12
CA THR A 627 -18.06 -12.66 5.16
C THR A 627 -17.85 -11.92 6.45
N ILE A 628 -16.80 -12.27 7.22
CA ILE A 628 -16.51 -11.65 8.52
C ILE A 628 -15.74 -10.32 8.41
N HIS A 629 -15.22 -9.98 7.24
CA HIS A 629 -14.48 -8.75 6.97
C HIS A 629 -13.25 -8.55 7.87
N GLU A 630 -12.47 -9.60 8.12
CA GLU A 630 -11.19 -9.50 8.86
C GLU A 630 -10.00 -9.17 7.95
N SER A 631 -10.25 -8.86 6.70
CA SER A 631 -9.25 -8.46 5.72
C SER A 631 -9.48 -7.04 5.24
N SER A 632 -8.39 -6.33 4.98
CA SER A 632 -8.41 -4.99 4.37
C SER A 632 -8.96 -4.96 2.93
N LEU A 633 -8.98 -6.09 2.23
CA LEU A 633 -9.57 -6.27 0.89
C LEU A 633 -11.10 -6.22 0.90
N SER A 634 -11.70 -6.70 1.99
CA SER A 634 -13.10 -7.13 1.97
C SER A 634 -14.12 -5.98 1.90
N PRO A 635 -14.05 -4.92 2.73
CA PRO A 635 -15.10 -3.90 2.75
C PRO A 635 -15.30 -3.20 1.42
N ALA A 636 -14.20 -2.92 0.72
CA ALA A 636 -14.25 -2.17 -0.52
C ALA A 636 -14.88 -2.96 -1.68
N ILE A 637 -14.58 -4.24 -1.81
CA ILE A 637 -15.20 -5.10 -2.84
C ILE A 637 -16.72 -5.18 -2.62
N HIS A 638 -17.14 -5.33 -1.36
CA HIS A 638 -18.55 -5.34 -1.00
C HIS A 638 -19.22 -3.99 -1.29
N SER A 639 -18.56 -2.86 -0.97
CA SER A 639 -19.07 -1.52 -1.29
C SER A 639 -19.30 -1.33 -2.79
N ILE A 640 -18.33 -1.74 -3.62
CA ILE A 640 -18.41 -1.59 -5.09
C ILE A 640 -19.57 -2.42 -5.66
N LEU A 641 -19.68 -3.69 -5.26
CA LEU A 641 -20.75 -4.56 -5.74
C LEU A 641 -22.11 -4.13 -5.18
N ALA A 642 -22.20 -3.70 -3.92
CA ALA A 642 -23.42 -3.17 -3.33
C ALA A 642 -23.91 -1.93 -4.08
N ALA A 643 -23.02 -0.99 -4.43
CA ALA A 643 -23.37 0.18 -5.23
C ALA A 643 -23.90 -0.22 -6.61
N GLU A 644 -23.28 -1.21 -7.27
CA GLU A 644 -23.74 -1.71 -8.57
C GLU A 644 -25.13 -2.37 -8.49
N LEU A 645 -25.43 -3.01 -7.36
CA LEU A 645 -26.69 -3.72 -7.11
C LEU A 645 -27.79 -2.84 -6.49
N ASP A 646 -27.60 -1.52 -6.46
CA ASP A 646 -28.50 -0.52 -5.86
C ASP A 646 -28.75 -0.69 -4.36
N LYS A 647 -27.82 -1.36 -3.64
CA LYS A 647 -27.79 -1.50 -2.17
C LYS A 647 -27.00 -0.34 -1.54
N MET A 648 -27.49 0.89 -1.75
CA MET A 648 -26.70 2.10 -1.47
C MET A 648 -26.33 2.27 0.01
N ASP A 649 -27.19 1.89 0.95
CA ASP A 649 -26.90 1.97 2.39
C ASP A 649 -25.74 1.05 2.77
N GLU A 650 -25.70 -0.17 2.24
CA GLU A 650 -24.59 -1.09 2.44
C GLU A 650 -23.30 -0.55 1.78
N ALA A 651 -23.42 -0.05 0.54
CA ALA A 651 -22.28 0.53 -0.19
C ALA A 651 -21.61 1.65 0.61
N VAL A 652 -22.41 2.56 1.15
CA VAL A 652 -21.95 3.70 1.94
C VAL A 652 -21.37 3.25 3.29
N SER A 653 -21.98 2.26 3.94
CA SER A 653 -21.46 1.68 5.19
C SER A 653 -20.09 1.05 4.99
N PHE A 654 -19.93 0.22 3.96
CA PHE A 654 -18.65 -0.39 3.62
C PHE A 654 -17.60 0.62 3.15
N PHE A 655 -18.00 1.65 2.41
CA PHE A 655 -17.11 2.76 2.04
C PHE A 655 -16.55 3.47 3.27
N GLY A 656 -17.43 3.82 4.23
CA GLY A 656 -16.99 4.43 5.49
C GLY A 656 -15.99 3.55 6.23
N TYR A 657 -16.27 2.24 6.30
CA TYR A 657 -15.36 1.29 6.92
C TYR A 657 -14.00 1.20 6.19
N ALA A 658 -13.98 1.06 4.87
CA ALA A 658 -12.75 0.98 4.08
C ALA A 658 -11.91 2.26 4.18
N THR A 659 -12.56 3.42 4.06
CA THR A 659 -11.92 4.74 4.01
C THR A 659 -11.32 5.16 5.36
N ARG A 660 -11.96 4.76 6.46
CA ARG A 660 -11.55 5.13 7.83
C ARG A 660 -10.98 3.98 8.65
N LEU A 661 -10.68 2.84 8.02
CA LEU A 661 -10.20 1.63 8.70
C LEU A 661 -9.05 1.93 9.68
N ASP A 662 -8.06 2.68 9.23
CA ASP A 662 -6.92 3.06 10.05
C ASP A 662 -7.20 4.28 10.93
N LEU A 663 -7.82 5.32 10.40
CA LEU A 663 -8.13 6.55 11.15
C LEU A 663 -8.96 6.28 12.39
N ASP A 664 -9.89 5.34 12.32
CA ASP A 664 -10.78 4.96 13.43
C ASP A 664 -10.33 3.66 14.12
N ASN A 665 -9.21 3.08 13.72
CA ASN A 665 -8.64 1.84 14.25
C ASN A 665 -9.68 0.70 14.35
N TYR A 666 -10.52 0.52 13.32
CA TYR A 666 -11.63 -0.44 13.36
C TYR A 666 -11.19 -1.88 13.63
N ASN A 667 -10.05 -2.32 13.09
CA ASN A 667 -9.52 -3.67 13.26
C ASN A 667 -8.63 -3.83 14.50
N ARG A 668 -8.40 -2.77 15.29
CA ARG A 668 -7.56 -2.77 16.49
C ARG A 668 -6.08 -3.10 16.25
N ASN A 669 -5.63 -3.05 15.00
CA ASN A 669 -4.27 -3.42 14.58
C ASN A 669 -3.54 -2.34 13.77
N THR A 670 -4.06 -1.11 13.68
CA THR A 670 -3.38 0.03 13.04
C THR A 670 -2.04 0.36 13.73
N ARG A 671 -1.87 -0.04 14.99
CA ARG A 671 -0.60 0.04 15.73
C ARG A 671 0.58 -0.62 15.00
N GLU A 672 0.33 -1.60 14.15
CA GLU A 672 1.31 -2.37 13.39
C GLU A 672 1.73 -1.71 12.07
N GLY A 673 1.06 -0.64 11.67
CA GLY A 673 1.20 0.06 10.39
C GLY A 673 -0.14 0.18 9.64
N LEU A 674 -0.15 1.02 8.61
CA LEU A 674 -1.33 1.28 7.79
C LEU A 674 -1.72 0.09 6.91
N HIS A 675 -3.00 0.01 6.52
CA HIS A 675 -3.52 -1.03 5.63
C HIS A 675 -3.57 -0.51 4.18
N ILE A 676 -2.44 -0.64 3.45
CA ILE A 676 -2.29 -0.02 2.11
C ILE A 676 -3.31 -0.54 1.11
N THR A 677 -3.72 -1.79 1.20
CA THR A 677 -4.77 -2.37 0.35
C THR A 677 -6.13 -1.68 0.57
N SER A 678 -6.53 -1.47 1.83
CA SER A 678 -7.78 -0.73 2.14
C SER A 678 -7.70 0.71 1.65
N ILE A 679 -6.54 1.34 1.84
CA ILE A 679 -6.24 2.70 1.39
C ILE A 679 -6.40 2.82 -0.14
N ALA A 680 -5.83 1.89 -0.91
CA ALA A 680 -5.97 1.87 -2.36
C ALA A 680 -7.42 1.63 -2.81
N MET A 681 -8.09 0.70 -2.16
CA MET A 681 -9.47 0.34 -2.48
C MET A 681 -10.49 1.39 -2.05
N ALA A 682 -10.17 2.28 -1.10
CA ALA A 682 -11.01 3.44 -0.78
C ALA A 682 -11.20 4.36 -2.00
N TRP A 683 -10.14 4.59 -2.79
CA TRP A 683 -10.22 5.27 -4.08
C TRP A 683 -11.10 4.50 -5.08
N ALA A 684 -10.95 3.19 -5.16
CA ALA A 684 -11.75 2.34 -6.04
C ALA A 684 -13.25 2.39 -5.70
N ASN A 685 -13.63 2.54 -4.43
CA ASN A 685 -15.04 2.75 -4.04
C ASN A 685 -15.67 3.98 -4.70
N ILE A 686 -14.92 5.07 -4.82
CA ILE A 686 -15.39 6.28 -5.51
C ILE A 686 -15.56 5.98 -7.01
N VAL A 687 -14.51 5.45 -7.63
CA VAL A 687 -14.42 5.38 -9.09
C VAL A 687 -15.18 4.16 -9.64
N TYR A 688 -14.99 2.98 -9.09
CA TYR A 688 -15.70 1.77 -9.51
C TYR A 688 -17.08 1.62 -8.83
N GLY A 689 -17.20 2.06 -7.57
CA GLY A 689 -18.46 2.00 -6.82
C GLY A 689 -19.42 3.12 -7.24
N PHE A 690 -19.23 4.33 -6.74
CA PHE A 690 -20.19 5.42 -6.89
C PHE A 690 -20.23 6.04 -8.29
N ALA A 691 -19.10 6.17 -8.99
CA ALA A 691 -19.14 6.59 -10.39
C ALA A 691 -19.49 5.44 -11.34
N GLY A 692 -19.50 4.21 -10.87
CA GLY A 692 -19.86 3.03 -11.65
C GLY A 692 -18.97 2.81 -12.86
N LEU A 693 -17.68 3.28 -12.80
CA LEU A 693 -16.72 3.03 -13.88
C LEU A 693 -16.48 1.54 -14.03
N ARG A 694 -16.48 1.05 -15.26
CA ARG A 694 -16.02 -0.28 -15.64
C ARG A 694 -15.00 -0.15 -16.75
N SER A 695 -13.90 -0.86 -16.60
CA SER A 695 -12.70 -0.75 -17.44
C SER A 695 -12.29 -2.07 -18.08
N ASP A 696 -13.14 -3.08 -18.00
CA ASP A 696 -12.91 -4.44 -18.46
C ASP A 696 -13.66 -4.78 -19.77
N ASP A 697 -14.17 -3.74 -20.47
CA ASP A 697 -14.82 -3.85 -21.76
C ASP A 697 -14.05 -3.01 -22.83
N THR A 698 -14.48 -3.05 -24.07
CA THR A 698 -13.88 -2.34 -25.21
C THR A 698 -13.83 -0.82 -25.05
N MET A 699 -14.73 -0.27 -24.24
CA MET A 699 -14.90 1.15 -23.94
C MET A 699 -15.04 1.34 -22.41
N LEU A 700 -14.59 2.50 -21.90
CA LEU A 700 -14.94 2.88 -20.53
C LEU A 700 -16.47 3.03 -20.41
N ARG A 701 -17.05 2.41 -19.40
CA ARG A 701 -18.47 2.52 -19.08
C ARG A 701 -18.65 3.18 -17.74
N PHE A 702 -19.68 4.01 -17.61
CA PHE A 702 -20.06 4.67 -16.38
C PHE A 702 -21.54 4.43 -16.08
N ALA A 703 -21.84 4.15 -14.82
CA ALA A 703 -23.20 4.07 -14.28
C ALA A 703 -23.26 4.79 -12.93
N PRO A 704 -23.19 6.14 -12.94
CA PRO A 704 -23.05 6.95 -11.73
C PRO A 704 -24.20 6.78 -10.75
N ARG A 705 -23.88 6.58 -9.46
CA ARG A 705 -24.82 6.46 -8.34
C ARG A 705 -24.33 7.30 -7.17
N LEU A 706 -24.99 8.42 -6.90
CA LEU A 706 -24.58 9.33 -5.83
C LEU A 706 -25.33 8.98 -4.54
N PRO A 707 -24.65 8.77 -3.40
CA PRO A 707 -25.28 8.64 -2.09
C PRO A 707 -26.16 9.85 -1.74
N GLU A 708 -27.31 9.63 -1.11
CA GLU A 708 -28.27 10.70 -0.80
C GLU A 708 -27.71 11.83 0.08
N ARG A 709 -26.72 11.53 0.93
CA ARG A 709 -26.07 12.52 1.80
C ARG A 709 -25.06 13.43 1.10
N TRP A 710 -24.71 13.12 -0.16
CA TRP A 710 -23.80 13.94 -0.97
C TRP A 710 -24.59 14.83 -1.93
N LYS A 711 -24.27 16.11 -1.94
CA LYS A 711 -24.77 17.06 -2.94
C LYS A 711 -24.04 16.89 -4.26
N ARG A 712 -22.71 16.71 -4.18
CA ARG A 712 -21.84 16.60 -5.34
C ARG A 712 -20.62 15.75 -5.03
N LEU A 713 -20.17 15.00 -6.03
CA LEU A 713 -18.89 14.32 -6.06
C LEU A 713 -18.12 14.76 -7.30
N THR A 714 -16.86 15.20 -7.13
CA THR A 714 -15.98 15.55 -8.26
C THR A 714 -14.64 14.85 -8.14
N PHE A 715 -14.13 14.36 -9.25
CA PHE A 715 -12.81 13.72 -9.35
C PHE A 715 -12.35 13.69 -10.82
N SER A 716 -11.10 13.27 -11.06
CA SER A 716 -10.58 13.05 -12.42
C SER A 716 -9.94 11.68 -12.54
N VAL A 717 -9.95 11.14 -13.77
CA VAL A 717 -9.24 9.90 -14.12
C VAL A 717 -8.43 10.08 -15.41
N MET A 718 -7.30 9.39 -15.48
CA MET A 718 -6.49 9.34 -16.71
C MET A 718 -6.88 8.12 -17.55
N TYR A 719 -6.97 8.27 -18.87
CA TYR A 719 -7.23 7.17 -19.78
C TYR A 719 -6.60 7.42 -21.15
N ARG A 720 -5.66 6.59 -21.57
CA ARG A 720 -4.96 6.66 -22.86
C ARG A 720 -4.46 8.09 -23.18
N GLY A 721 -3.73 8.67 -22.24
CA GLY A 721 -3.17 10.02 -22.36
C GLY A 721 -4.16 11.18 -22.23
N ARG A 722 -5.41 10.89 -21.84
CA ARG A 722 -6.47 11.89 -21.60
C ARG A 722 -6.71 12.05 -20.11
N VAL A 723 -7.16 13.23 -19.70
CA VAL A 723 -7.66 13.53 -18.36
C VAL A 723 -9.15 13.82 -18.44
N ILE A 724 -9.96 12.95 -17.86
CA ILE A 724 -11.42 13.05 -17.81
C ILE A 724 -11.82 13.59 -16.45
N ALA A 725 -12.37 14.80 -16.39
CA ALA A 725 -12.99 15.33 -15.19
C ALA A 725 -14.46 14.91 -15.14
N ILE A 726 -14.90 14.46 -13.96
CA ILE A 726 -16.25 13.97 -13.69
C ILE A 726 -16.83 14.75 -12.52
N SER A 727 -18.04 15.27 -12.68
CA SER A 727 -18.81 15.93 -11.64
C SER A 727 -20.22 15.35 -11.61
N MET A 728 -20.61 14.76 -10.50
CA MET A 728 -21.89 14.10 -10.28
C MET A 728 -22.71 14.88 -9.26
N ASP A 729 -23.96 15.13 -9.55
CA ASP A 729 -24.96 15.63 -8.59
C ASP A 729 -26.23 14.75 -8.60
N ALA A 730 -27.27 15.18 -7.90
CA ALA A 730 -28.51 14.40 -7.81
C ALA A 730 -29.19 14.18 -9.16
N ASP A 731 -29.06 15.14 -10.08
CA ASP A 731 -29.83 15.15 -11.33
C ASP A 731 -29.02 14.64 -12.52
N LYS A 732 -27.73 14.93 -12.56
CA LYS A 732 -26.87 14.71 -13.72
C LYS A 732 -25.44 14.37 -13.37
N THR A 733 -24.73 13.84 -14.36
CA THR A 733 -23.27 13.72 -14.35
C THR A 733 -22.70 14.52 -15.51
N VAL A 734 -21.71 15.35 -15.23
CA VAL A 734 -20.99 16.17 -16.21
C VAL A 734 -19.62 15.56 -16.45
N PHE A 735 -19.27 15.33 -17.70
CA PHE A 735 -17.97 14.88 -18.15
C PHE A 735 -17.28 15.98 -18.95
N GLN A 736 -15.98 16.13 -18.80
CA GLN A 736 -15.18 17.08 -19.59
C GLN A 736 -13.76 16.54 -19.76
N LEU A 737 -13.22 16.61 -20.98
CA LEU A 737 -11.79 16.38 -21.20
C LEU A 737 -11.02 17.63 -20.78
N LYS A 738 -10.13 17.48 -19.79
CA LYS A 738 -9.17 18.53 -19.42
C LYS A 738 -7.91 18.47 -20.25
N GLN A 739 -7.63 17.29 -20.83
CA GLN A 739 -6.48 17.06 -21.68
C GLN A 739 -6.79 15.93 -22.68
N GLY A 740 -6.22 16.04 -23.88
CA GLY A 740 -6.24 15.01 -24.93
C GLY A 740 -7.38 15.20 -25.93
N ASP A 741 -7.36 14.35 -26.98
CA ASP A 741 -8.34 14.36 -28.06
C ASP A 741 -9.67 13.70 -27.61
N LYS A 742 -10.74 13.97 -28.37
CA LYS A 742 -12.08 13.42 -28.16
C LYS A 742 -12.07 11.91 -27.87
N LEU A 743 -13.00 11.48 -27.02
CA LEU A 743 -13.11 10.12 -26.55
C LEU A 743 -14.57 9.67 -26.47
N ALA A 744 -14.89 8.51 -27.04
CA ALA A 744 -16.17 7.87 -26.83
C ALA A 744 -16.15 7.02 -25.55
N VAL A 745 -17.19 7.18 -24.71
CA VAL A 745 -17.45 6.38 -23.52
C VAL A 745 -18.92 5.95 -23.51
N GLN A 746 -19.26 4.97 -22.69
CA GLN A 746 -20.66 4.64 -22.44
C GLN A 746 -21.11 5.18 -21.07
N VAL A 747 -22.28 5.80 -21.02
CA VAL A 747 -22.93 6.25 -19.79
C VAL A 747 -24.35 5.69 -19.77
N TYR A 748 -24.67 4.86 -18.79
CA TYR A 748 -25.94 4.10 -18.70
C TYR A 748 -26.27 3.31 -20.00
N GLY A 749 -25.22 2.78 -20.68
CA GLY A 749 -25.36 2.02 -21.91
C GLY A 749 -25.43 2.87 -23.20
N GLU A 750 -25.55 4.18 -23.11
CA GLU A 750 -25.55 5.11 -24.24
C GLU A 750 -24.12 5.60 -24.55
N THR A 751 -23.75 5.65 -25.83
CA THR A 751 -22.44 6.17 -26.26
C THR A 751 -22.45 7.71 -26.25
N VAL A 752 -21.48 8.29 -25.55
CA VAL A 752 -21.29 9.73 -25.41
C VAL A 752 -19.87 10.07 -25.89
N GLU A 753 -19.75 11.04 -26.80
CA GLU A 753 -18.44 11.57 -27.24
C GLU A 753 -18.01 12.71 -26.31
N LEU A 754 -16.96 12.51 -25.52
CA LEU A 754 -16.38 13.52 -24.64
C LEU A 754 -15.44 14.43 -25.42
N THR A 755 -15.51 15.73 -25.09
CA THR A 755 -14.67 16.79 -25.64
C THR A 755 -14.16 17.72 -24.54
N ASP A 756 -13.42 18.78 -24.89
CA ASP A 756 -13.03 19.85 -23.98
C ASP A 756 -14.21 20.69 -23.47
N GLU A 757 -15.35 20.64 -24.18
CA GLU A 757 -16.62 21.23 -23.70
C GLU A 757 -17.33 20.26 -22.73
N PRO A 758 -17.91 20.77 -21.63
CA PRO A 758 -18.65 19.93 -20.67
C PRO A 758 -19.90 19.29 -21.29
N ILE A 759 -20.04 17.99 -21.13
CA ILE A 759 -21.20 17.23 -21.57
C ILE A 759 -21.96 16.73 -20.37
N SER A 760 -23.27 17.01 -20.30
CA SER A 760 -24.18 16.60 -19.23
C SER A 760 -25.01 15.39 -19.64
N VAL A 761 -25.02 14.36 -18.82
CA VAL A 761 -25.88 13.18 -18.95
C VAL A 761 -26.81 13.14 -17.74
N GLN A 762 -28.12 13.03 -17.97
CA GLN A 762 -29.10 12.93 -16.90
C GLN A 762 -28.95 11.58 -16.18
N ARG A 763 -29.14 11.55 -14.87
CA ARG A 763 -29.17 10.30 -14.12
C ARG A 763 -30.41 9.49 -14.47
N GLN A 764 -30.22 8.19 -14.57
CA GLN A 764 -31.32 7.21 -14.78
C GLN A 764 -31.73 6.58 -13.46
#